data_4d4364de889fb20e4240dfd589f41f09
#
_entry.id   4d4364de889fb20e4240dfd589f41f09
#
_cell.length_a   1.000
_cell.length_b   1.000
_cell.length_c   1.000
_cell.angle_alpha   90.00
_cell.angle_beta   90.00
_cell.angle_gamma   90.00
#
_symmetry.space_group_name_H-M   'P 1'
#
loop_
_entity.id
_entity.type
_entity.pdbx_description
1 polymer ?
#
loop_
_entity_poly.entity_id
_entity_poly.type
_entity_poly.pdbx_seq_one_letter_code
_entity_poly.pdbx_strand_id
1 'polypeptide(L)'
;MGHGALATRHMTFLLHAMWPHLARAEQRDLAIQLQALSAQCEGGPVPLVLETGEVIPPANLTHIPSCSTFGPRPLPPARSPHSIKLKTQQGPFIFTPIHFPSLQRGEKKNEGIMEYLWVEDDICEVQLKLTNPLPFELKVSNMRLLTSGVVFESIPETIILPPDSPTTVNLHGTPKEVGELQILGYSTHTLGVKSNCRLKNMPTPNKFPASYTIEVIPALPTITIETTVAPSGNQNLPNTENVGSITNISLHNGESTECTMKITNTSQVPIDYLDLAIQSNVDSQLQSKIFQWCNEDIQAQLPIPPNEVATITMNLYGEADFLDLGGVGETLFPNSLTSNYPSRVGSPVPNAQTSLPNTQSSNAHTSLSSGFAHNRPLTSSFRSTNSHTTSWSAPISVMPPSRGRQIETQVIIRYSGGKGREVHCRQSTLQINLELLPSVSITHWDVLPAEVPTQLYLVLDVTNLTSEEMEFQYATGRRVVVEGGECCRVPVPLPRAPYAAPPAPAALDQLETRSISTTTSTNTLELMCSEHITNNVDLRWMLLGSETRGRAGVRGITLSQAMVDIVRMSPLQWEVTVNSESIKPQAEYSCGAGEALNLSVSVANHLPRPLRRLRLSVRFYQDYNNGSVNYKCDHSLAVAGNNKVMLESLAESEKAHHQCTVIFLTPGEFKVDIQCSTTEPVYDEPTSLSLGDQPSLMPTCAGEVSHVWRFIPPIAISVNEAE
;
A
#
# COMPACT_ATOMS: atom_id res chain seq x y z
N MET A 1 54.10 -62.69 -0.11
CA MET A 1 53.58 -61.28 -0.23
C MET A 1 52.34 -61.13 -1.07
N GLY A 2 51.45 -62.09 -1.20
CA GLY A 2 50.20 -61.94 -1.99
C GLY A 2 48.90 -61.86 -1.20
N HIS A 3 48.97 -61.83 0.13
CA HIS A 3 47.78 -62.00 0.97
C HIS A 3 47.27 -60.73 1.69
N GLY A 4 47.90 -59.56 1.49
CA GLY A 4 47.53 -58.34 2.17
C GLY A 4 46.07 -57.87 1.82
N ALA A 5 45.72 -57.91 0.57
CA ALA A 5 44.37 -57.54 0.12
C ALA A 5 43.28 -58.50 0.64
N LEU A 6 43.62 -59.83 0.75
CA LEU A 6 42.70 -60.78 1.32
C LEU A 6 42.59 -60.64 2.85
N ALA A 7 43.72 -60.37 3.55
CA ALA A 7 43.69 -60.06 4.98
C ALA A 7 42.87 -58.82 5.30
N THR A 8 43.04 -57.72 4.52
CA THR A 8 42.24 -56.50 4.64
C THR A 8 40.75 -56.81 4.45
N ARG A 9 40.43 -57.65 3.48
CA ARG A 9 39.04 -58.04 3.22
C ARG A 9 38.42 -58.83 4.39
N HIS A 10 39.19 -59.88 4.91
CA HIS A 10 38.68 -60.65 6.03
C HIS A 10 38.54 -59.81 7.30
N MET A 11 39.46 -58.90 7.55
CA MET A 11 39.40 -58.00 8.69
C MET A 11 38.28 -57.01 8.57
N THR A 12 38.01 -56.47 7.37
CA THR A 12 36.81 -55.60 7.09
C THR A 12 35.52 -56.37 7.36
N PHE A 13 35.44 -57.61 6.91
CA PHE A 13 34.24 -58.46 7.15
C PHE A 13 34.08 -58.76 8.65
N LEU A 14 35.12 -59.08 9.35
CA LEU A 14 35.09 -59.34 10.79
C LEU A 14 34.68 -58.13 11.57
N LEU A 15 35.23 -56.98 11.26
CA LEU A 15 34.89 -55.72 11.88
C LEU A 15 33.42 -55.31 11.62
N HIS A 16 32.91 -55.58 10.39
CA HIS A 16 31.54 -55.35 10.05
C HIS A 16 30.56 -56.31 10.74
N ALA A 17 30.82 -57.61 10.64
CA ALA A 17 29.89 -58.65 11.11
C ALA A 17 29.90 -58.80 12.66
N MET A 18 31.04 -58.61 13.29
CA MET A 18 31.20 -58.81 14.75
C MET A 18 31.12 -57.50 15.53
N TRP A 19 30.93 -56.34 14.89
CA TRP A 19 30.89 -55.02 15.53
C TRP A 19 30.12 -54.97 16.84
N PRO A 20 28.84 -55.42 16.90
CA PRO A 20 28.03 -55.31 18.11
C PRO A 20 28.51 -56.30 19.24
N HIS A 21 29.34 -57.24 18.91
CA HIS A 21 29.83 -58.27 19.84
C HIS A 21 31.26 -58.02 20.34
N LEU A 22 31.98 -57.07 19.73
CA LEU A 22 33.33 -56.68 20.12
C LEU A 22 33.30 -55.65 21.25
N ALA A 23 34.21 -55.82 22.24
CA ALA A 23 34.45 -54.80 23.22
C ALA A 23 35.08 -53.55 22.59
N ARG A 24 34.90 -52.36 23.17
CA ARG A 24 35.43 -51.08 22.63
C ARG A 24 36.94 -51.10 22.39
N ALA A 25 37.71 -51.80 23.24
CA ALA A 25 39.17 -51.98 23.06
C ALA A 25 39.47 -52.81 21.81
N GLU A 26 38.72 -53.89 21.61
CA GLU A 26 38.84 -54.74 20.42
C GLU A 26 38.45 -54.07 19.15
N GLN A 27 37.37 -53.29 19.19
CA GLN A 27 36.93 -52.46 18.07
C GLN A 27 38.02 -51.47 17.64
N ARG A 28 38.68 -50.83 18.61
CA ARG A 28 39.78 -49.89 18.39
C ARG A 28 41.00 -50.61 17.78
N ASP A 29 41.40 -51.67 18.38
CA ASP A 29 42.65 -52.41 17.98
C ASP A 29 42.50 -53.02 16.59
N LEU A 30 41.33 -53.57 16.25
CA LEU A 30 41.02 -54.07 14.92
C LEU A 30 40.92 -52.92 13.88
N ALA A 31 40.38 -51.75 14.26
CA ALA A 31 40.35 -50.60 13.39
C ALA A 31 41.73 -50.04 13.04
N ILE A 32 42.62 -49.97 14.05
CA ILE A 32 44.02 -49.55 13.86
C ILE A 32 44.77 -50.56 12.97
N GLN A 33 44.60 -51.87 13.23
CA GLN A 33 45.22 -52.93 12.42
C GLN A 33 44.70 -52.92 10.97
N LEU A 34 43.42 -52.70 10.77
CA LEU A 34 42.83 -52.57 9.43
C LEU A 34 43.40 -51.37 8.69
N GLN A 35 43.54 -50.23 9.35
CA GLN A 35 44.17 -49.02 8.77
C GLN A 35 45.61 -49.25 8.38
N ALA A 36 46.40 -49.94 9.22
CA ALA A 36 47.75 -50.24 8.94
C ALA A 36 47.91 -51.23 7.78
N LEU A 37 47.09 -52.28 7.72
CA LEU A 37 47.08 -53.25 6.63
C LEU A 37 46.60 -52.59 5.31
N SER A 38 45.60 -51.82 5.33
CA SER A 38 45.06 -51.12 4.11
C SER A 38 46.09 -50.13 3.54
N ALA A 39 46.88 -49.47 4.40
CA ALA A 39 47.96 -48.58 3.97
C ALA A 39 49.10 -49.31 3.24
N GLN A 40 49.27 -50.61 3.48
CA GLN A 40 50.26 -51.42 2.81
C GLN A 40 49.76 -52.12 1.54
N CYS A 41 48.48 -52.02 1.26
CA CYS A 41 47.85 -52.66 0.11
C CYS A 41 47.57 -51.64 -1.02
N GLU A 42 48.23 -51.86 -2.16
CA GLU A 42 47.86 -51.15 -3.39
C GLU A 42 46.67 -51.87 -4.03
N GLY A 43 45.53 -51.17 -4.07
CA GLY A 43 44.29 -51.58 -4.77
C GLY A 43 43.02 -51.56 -3.95
N GLY A 44 41.87 -51.56 -4.64
CA GLY A 44 40.55 -51.58 -4.03
C GLY A 44 40.19 -52.94 -3.39
N PRO A 45 39.06 -53.01 -2.67
CA PRO A 45 38.61 -54.24 -2.04
C PRO A 45 38.39 -55.35 -3.09
N VAL A 46 39.00 -56.49 -2.88
CA VAL A 46 38.96 -57.65 -3.81
C VAL A 46 37.69 -58.49 -3.52
N PRO A 47 36.88 -58.83 -4.52
CA PRO A 47 35.78 -59.78 -4.35
C PRO A 47 36.35 -61.20 -4.14
N LEU A 48 35.68 -62.03 -3.36
CA LEU A 48 36.03 -63.43 -3.20
C LEU A 48 35.22 -64.24 -4.21
N VAL A 49 35.97 -64.98 -5.04
CA VAL A 49 35.35 -65.94 -5.95
C VAL A 49 35.47 -67.32 -5.30
N LEU A 50 34.32 -67.93 -4.99
CA LEU A 50 34.29 -69.30 -4.45
C LEU A 50 34.55 -70.34 -5.54
N GLU A 51 34.88 -71.52 -5.14
CA GLU A 51 35.07 -72.64 -6.08
C GLU A 51 33.81 -72.98 -6.91
N THR A 52 32.65 -72.59 -6.37
CA THR A 52 31.35 -72.67 -7.05
C THR A 52 31.17 -71.64 -8.17
N GLY A 53 32.05 -70.65 -8.33
CA GLY A 53 31.93 -69.51 -9.24
C GLY A 53 31.11 -68.33 -8.66
N GLU A 54 30.64 -68.48 -7.45
CA GLU A 54 29.89 -67.39 -6.77
C GLU A 54 30.87 -66.27 -6.31
N VAL A 55 30.53 -65.04 -6.57
CA VAL A 55 31.32 -63.86 -6.24
C VAL A 55 30.76 -63.24 -4.98
N ILE A 56 31.50 -63.30 -3.87
CA ILE A 56 31.13 -62.59 -2.64
C ILE A 56 31.72 -61.18 -2.68
N PRO A 57 30.90 -60.13 -2.68
CA PRO A 57 31.39 -58.74 -2.69
C PRO A 57 32.13 -58.43 -1.37
N PRO A 58 33.02 -57.40 -1.36
CA PRO A 58 33.67 -56.95 -0.15
C PRO A 58 32.64 -56.38 0.85
N ALA A 59 32.89 -56.54 2.15
CA ALA A 59 32.04 -55.98 3.18
C ALA A 59 32.16 -54.46 3.22
N ASN A 60 31.04 -53.81 3.58
CA ASN A 60 30.97 -52.36 3.76
C ASN A 60 30.99 -52.03 5.27
N LEU A 61 31.80 -51.03 5.65
CA LEU A 61 31.87 -50.55 7.04
C LEU A 61 30.69 -49.56 7.29
N THR A 62 29.52 -50.09 7.60
CA THR A 62 28.32 -49.27 7.86
C THR A 62 28.23 -48.74 9.29
N HIS A 63 29.02 -49.29 10.20
CA HIS A 63 29.12 -48.84 11.60
C HIS A 63 30.23 -47.81 11.84
N ILE A 64 31.11 -47.58 10.87
CA ILE A 64 32.29 -46.69 10.98
C ILE A 64 32.38 -45.79 9.74
N PRO A 65 31.87 -44.53 9.81
CA PRO A 65 31.03 -43.92 10.86
C PRO A 65 29.61 -44.46 10.85
N SER A 66 28.91 -44.40 11.98
CA SER A 66 27.50 -44.71 12.07
C SER A 66 26.66 -43.51 11.63
N CYS A 67 25.62 -43.74 10.83
CA CYS A 67 24.70 -42.71 10.36
C CYS A 67 23.41 -42.72 11.21
N SER A 68 23.08 -41.60 11.80
CA SER A 68 21.87 -41.45 12.62
C SER A 68 20.72 -40.80 11.87
N THR A 69 20.97 -39.86 10.97
CA THR A 69 19.95 -39.22 10.10
C THR A 69 20.51 -39.10 8.68
N PHE A 70 19.63 -39.25 7.72
CA PHE A 70 19.91 -39.07 6.29
C PHE A 70 18.67 -38.57 5.58
N GLY A 71 18.81 -37.54 4.75
CA GLY A 71 17.69 -37.05 3.96
C GLY A 71 18.10 -35.94 2.98
N PRO A 72 17.45 -35.89 1.83
CA PRO A 72 17.59 -34.79 0.90
C PRO A 72 17.06 -33.50 1.53
N ARG A 73 17.68 -32.38 1.20
CA ARG A 73 17.18 -31.05 1.56
C ARG A 73 16.40 -30.43 0.41
N PRO A 74 15.36 -29.66 0.74
CA PRO A 74 14.73 -28.82 -0.27
C PRO A 74 15.76 -27.81 -0.80
N LEU A 75 15.60 -27.40 -2.06
CA LEU A 75 16.41 -26.32 -2.62
C LEU A 75 16.18 -25.02 -1.81
N PRO A 76 17.21 -24.16 -1.71
CA PRO A 76 17.05 -22.84 -1.10
C PRO A 76 15.88 -22.09 -1.74
N PRO A 77 15.12 -21.29 -0.99
CA PRO A 77 13.91 -20.64 -1.49
C PRO A 77 14.10 -19.84 -2.78
N ALA A 78 15.26 -19.16 -2.93
CA ALA A 78 15.60 -18.42 -4.15
C ALA A 78 15.82 -19.33 -5.39
N ARG A 79 16.06 -20.63 -5.19
CA ARG A 79 16.24 -21.62 -6.26
C ARG A 79 15.10 -22.64 -6.33
N SER A 80 14.20 -22.61 -5.36
CA SER A 80 13.07 -23.54 -5.29
C SER A 80 12.12 -23.33 -6.47
N PRO A 81 11.77 -24.38 -7.21
CA PRO A 81 10.78 -24.26 -8.27
C PRO A 81 9.38 -24.15 -7.71
N HIS A 82 8.58 -23.27 -8.33
CA HIS A 82 7.17 -23.08 -8.03
C HIS A 82 6.33 -23.45 -9.26
N SER A 83 5.21 -24.11 -9.06
CA SER A 83 4.29 -24.43 -10.14
C SER A 83 3.61 -23.17 -10.69
N ILE A 84 3.66 -22.95 -11.99
CA ILE A 84 2.92 -21.89 -12.67
C ILE A 84 1.45 -22.34 -12.72
N LYS A 85 0.59 -21.76 -11.89
CA LYS A 85 -0.86 -21.89 -12.08
C LYS A 85 -1.23 -21.03 -13.29
N LEU A 86 -1.28 -21.65 -14.46
CA LEU A 86 -1.92 -21.05 -15.63
C LEU A 86 -3.33 -20.65 -15.20
N LYS A 87 -3.64 -19.36 -15.21
CA LYS A 87 -5.02 -18.88 -15.14
C LYS A 87 -5.69 -19.41 -16.39
N THR A 88 -6.29 -20.58 -16.29
CA THR A 88 -7.21 -21.07 -17.31
C THR A 88 -8.24 -19.96 -17.45
N GLN A 89 -8.26 -19.31 -18.62
CA GLN A 89 -9.34 -18.38 -18.96
C GLN A 89 -10.62 -19.19 -18.74
N GLN A 90 -11.35 -18.85 -17.70
CA GLN A 90 -12.68 -19.39 -17.49
C GLN A 90 -13.52 -18.86 -18.65
N GLY A 91 -13.65 -19.67 -19.69
CA GLY A 91 -14.66 -19.45 -20.70
C GLY A 91 -16.04 -19.41 -20.03
N PRO A 92 -17.06 -18.81 -20.66
CA PRO A 92 -18.35 -18.66 -20.04
C PRO A 92 -18.84 -20.03 -19.57
N PHE A 93 -19.11 -20.14 -18.28
CA PHE A 93 -19.59 -21.36 -17.62
C PHE A 93 -20.91 -21.78 -18.22
N ILE A 94 -20.90 -22.78 -19.09
CA ILE A 94 -22.14 -23.40 -19.55
C ILE A 94 -22.41 -24.73 -18.84
N PHE A 95 -21.43 -25.48 -18.39
CA PHE A 95 -21.60 -26.66 -17.54
C PHE A 95 -20.29 -27.00 -16.80
N THR A 96 -20.24 -26.90 -15.48
CA THR A 96 -19.32 -27.68 -14.66
C THR A 96 -19.90 -29.06 -14.44
N PRO A 97 -19.30 -30.16 -14.94
CA PRO A 97 -19.70 -31.47 -14.51
C PRO A 97 -19.45 -31.60 -13.01
N ILE A 98 -20.48 -31.89 -12.25
CA ILE A 98 -20.37 -32.25 -10.85
C ILE A 98 -19.63 -33.57 -10.79
N HIS A 99 -18.31 -33.52 -10.54
CA HIS A 99 -17.57 -34.72 -10.20
C HIS A 99 -18.00 -35.14 -8.81
N PHE A 100 -18.94 -36.13 -8.76
CA PHE A 100 -19.13 -36.89 -7.54
C PHE A 100 -17.80 -37.58 -7.23
N PRO A 101 -17.23 -37.40 -6.01
CA PRO A 101 -16.10 -38.21 -5.61
C PRO A 101 -16.60 -39.67 -5.61
N SER A 102 -16.18 -40.43 -6.62
CA SER A 102 -16.41 -41.88 -6.64
C SER A 102 -15.78 -42.40 -5.34
N LEU A 103 -16.60 -43.07 -4.55
CA LEU A 103 -16.20 -43.88 -3.43
C LEU A 103 -15.25 -45.00 -3.91
N GLN A 104 -14.04 -44.67 -4.26
CA GLN A 104 -12.95 -45.61 -4.39
C GLN A 104 -12.46 -45.94 -2.99
N ARG A 105 -12.90 -47.10 -2.59
CA ARG A 105 -12.58 -47.84 -1.38
C ARG A 105 -11.05 -48.03 -1.35
N GLY A 106 -10.36 -47.34 -0.46
CA GLY A 106 -9.17 -47.85 0.17
C GLY A 106 -7.86 -47.79 -0.61
N GLU A 107 -7.47 -46.66 -1.16
CA GLU A 107 -6.05 -46.36 -1.20
C GLU A 107 -5.71 -45.48 0.01
N LYS A 108 -5.02 -46.09 0.97
CA LYS A 108 -4.34 -45.34 2.04
C LYS A 108 -3.46 -44.34 1.34
N LYS A 109 -3.83 -43.03 1.33
CA LYS A 109 -2.86 -41.95 1.13
C LYS A 109 -1.76 -42.21 2.16
N ASN A 110 -0.59 -42.58 1.68
CA ASN A 110 0.63 -42.55 2.47
C ASN A 110 0.85 -41.07 2.86
N GLU A 111 0.37 -40.71 4.03
CA GLU A 111 0.78 -39.48 4.71
C GLU A 111 2.28 -39.57 4.91
N GLY A 112 3.06 -38.72 4.19
CA GLY A 112 4.44 -38.48 4.52
C GLY A 112 5.51 -38.67 3.47
N ILE A 113 5.21 -38.90 2.20
CA ILE A 113 6.24 -38.79 1.17
C ILE A 113 6.30 -37.31 0.75
N MET A 114 7.23 -36.56 1.29
CA MET A 114 7.57 -35.25 0.70
C MET A 114 8.16 -35.54 -0.67
N GLU A 115 7.45 -35.16 -1.72
CA GLU A 115 7.97 -35.18 -3.08
C GLU A 115 9.03 -34.09 -3.18
N TYR A 116 10.30 -34.49 -3.19
CA TYR A 116 11.40 -33.57 -3.42
C TYR A 116 11.50 -33.28 -4.90
N LEU A 117 11.58 -31.98 -5.23
CA LEU A 117 11.72 -31.49 -6.59
C LEU A 117 13.09 -30.83 -6.73
N TRP A 118 13.93 -31.36 -7.61
CA TRP A 118 15.23 -30.79 -7.94
C TRP A 118 15.27 -30.29 -9.37
N VAL A 119 16.18 -29.38 -9.66
CA VAL A 119 16.32 -28.75 -10.98
C VAL A 119 17.61 -29.25 -11.62
N GLU A 120 17.55 -29.60 -12.92
CA GLU A 120 18.71 -29.96 -13.73
C GLU A 120 19.79 -28.87 -13.65
N ASP A 121 21.04 -29.27 -13.51
CA ASP A 121 22.24 -28.44 -13.34
C ASP A 121 22.31 -27.60 -12.05
N ASP A 122 21.36 -27.71 -11.14
CA ASP A 122 21.46 -27.08 -9.82
C ASP A 122 22.28 -27.93 -8.83
N ILE A 123 22.98 -27.24 -7.94
CA ILE A 123 23.66 -27.89 -6.82
C ILE A 123 22.62 -28.29 -5.76
N CYS A 124 22.44 -29.57 -5.59
CA CYS A 124 21.52 -30.17 -4.63
C CYS A 124 22.27 -30.72 -3.41
N GLU A 125 21.61 -30.76 -2.27
CA GLU A 125 22.20 -31.09 -0.98
C GLU A 125 21.44 -32.24 -0.31
N VAL A 126 22.24 -33.19 0.24
CA VAL A 126 21.73 -34.24 1.12
C VAL A 126 22.43 -34.10 2.46
N GLN A 127 21.68 -33.97 3.51
CA GLN A 127 22.20 -33.85 4.87
C GLN A 127 22.22 -35.20 5.56
N LEU A 128 23.31 -35.50 6.19
CA LEU A 128 23.46 -36.67 7.03
C LEU A 128 24.15 -36.32 8.35
N LYS A 129 23.85 -37.09 9.40
CA LYS A 129 24.46 -36.92 10.71
C LYS A 129 25.24 -38.19 11.02
N LEU A 130 26.57 -38.03 11.11
CA LEU A 130 27.52 -39.11 11.34
C LEU A 130 28.09 -39.06 12.74
N THR A 131 28.33 -40.22 13.32
CA THR A 131 29.02 -40.35 14.61
C THR A 131 30.17 -41.31 14.46
N ASN A 132 31.36 -40.92 14.88
CA ASN A 132 32.53 -41.76 14.93
C ASN A 132 32.51 -42.57 16.24
N PRO A 133 32.32 -43.90 16.19
CA PRO A 133 32.26 -44.71 17.40
C PRO A 133 33.66 -45.08 17.94
N LEU A 134 34.72 -44.68 17.25
CA LEU A 134 36.10 -44.99 17.66
C LEU A 134 36.64 -43.91 18.62
N PRO A 135 37.56 -44.27 19.54
CA PRO A 135 38.10 -43.33 20.52
C PRO A 135 39.22 -42.42 19.98
N PHE A 136 39.33 -42.29 18.68
CA PHE A 136 40.27 -41.42 17.98
C PHE A 136 39.59 -40.74 16.79
N GLU A 137 40.21 -39.69 16.27
CA GLU A 137 39.70 -38.98 15.12
C GLU A 137 39.63 -39.85 13.88
N LEU A 138 38.50 -39.89 13.21
CA LEU A 138 38.28 -40.69 12.01
C LEU A 138 38.26 -39.78 10.77
N LYS A 139 39.26 -39.98 9.90
CA LYS A 139 39.24 -39.33 8.58
C LYS A 139 38.37 -40.16 7.64
N VAL A 140 37.32 -39.49 7.13
CA VAL A 140 36.39 -40.02 6.11
C VAL A 140 36.63 -39.25 4.83
N SER A 141 37.18 -39.90 3.83
CA SER A 141 37.52 -39.25 2.56
C SER A 141 36.62 -39.73 1.42
N ASN A 142 36.56 -38.92 0.37
CA ASN A 142 35.84 -39.21 -0.89
C ASN A 142 34.40 -39.68 -0.67
N MET A 143 33.70 -39.00 0.22
CA MET A 143 32.26 -39.22 0.43
C MET A 143 31.49 -38.74 -0.78
N ARG A 144 30.62 -39.59 -1.31
CA ARG A 144 29.75 -39.26 -2.47
C ARG A 144 28.40 -39.88 -2.26
N LEU A 145 27.38 -39.29 -2.89
CA LEU A 145 26.06 -39.88 -2.97
C LEU A 145 26.04 -41.10 -3.88
N LEU A 146 25.31 -42.12 -3.49
CA LEU A 146 24.98 -43.27 -4.31
C LEU A 146 23.59 -43.07 -4.91
N THR A 147 23.56 -42.91 -6.21
CA THR A 147 22.31 -42.60 -6.95
C THR A 147 22.04 -43.63 -8.03
N SER A 148 20.79 -43.70 -8.50
CA SER A 148 20.39 -44.47 -9.68
C SER A 148 19.28 -43.73 -10.41
N GLY A 149 19.01 -44.07 -11.67
CA GLY A 149 18.07 -43.38 -12.54
C GLY A 149 18.80 -42.36 -13.41
N VAL A 150 18.64 -41.10 -13.12
CA VAL A 150 19.22 -39.98 -13.86
C VAL A 150 20.74 -39.88 -13.62
N VAL A 151 21.48 -39.38 -14.61
CA VAL A 151 22.92 -39.09 -14.46
C VAL A 151 23.09 -37.99 -13.41
N PHE A 152 23.91 -38.31 -12.38
CA PHE A 152 24.14 -37.45 -11.24
C PHE A 152 25.64 -37.31 -10.96
N GLU A 153 26.15 -36.08 -10.96
CA GLU A 153 27.52 -35.75 -10.64
C GLU A 153 27.65 -35.43 -9.14
N SER A 154 28.15 -36.39 -8.36
CA SER A 154 28.38 -36.21 -6.92
C SER A 154 29.72 -35.58 -6.64
N ILE A 155 29.73 -34.51 -5.87
CA ILE A 155 30.96 -33.82 -5.42
C ILE A 155 31.57 -34.61 -4.26
N PRO A 156 32.87 -34.99 -4.32
CA PRO A 156 33.52 -35.73 -3.24
C PRO A 156 33.83 -34.82 -2.05
N GLU A 157 33.41 -35.25 -0.86
CA GLU A 157 33.68 -34.55 0.40
C GLU A 157 34.70 -35.35 1.26
N THR A 158 35.52 -34.64 2.03
CA THR A 158 36.45 -35.22 2.99
C THR A 158 36.33 -34.51 4.33
N ILE A 159 36.08 -35.28 5.37
CA ILE A 159 35.82 -34.76 6.73
C ILE A 159 36.67 -35.52 7.76
N ILE A 160 36.88 -34.89 8.91
CA ILE A 160 37.46 -35.50 10.10
C ILE A 160 36.39 -35.52 11.18
N LEU A 161 36.04 -36.71 11.64
CA LEU A 161 35.02 -36.89 12.67
C LEU A 161 35.69 -37.07 14.05
N PRO A 162 35.41 -36.23 15.03
CA PRO A 162 35.88 -36.39 16.39
C PRO A 162 35.28 -37.65 17.04
N PRO A 163 35.92 -38.21 18.08
CA PRO A 163 35.39 -39.36 18.79
C PRO A 163 34.03 -39.10 19.42
N ASP A 164 33.13 -40.05 19.35
CA ASP A 164 31.81 -40.11 20.01
C ASP A 164 30.92 -38.81 19.84
N SER A 165 31.27 -37.94 18.89
CA SER A 165 30.58 -36.69 18.63
C SER A 165 29.75 -36.77 17.35
N PRO A 166 28.42 -36.50 17.41
CA PRO A 166 27.59 -36.47 16.23
C PRO A 166 27.87 -35.18 15.40
N THR A 167 28.32 -35.38 14.16
CA THR A 167 28.68 -34.32 13.21
C THR A 167 27.70 -34.30 12.05
N THR A 168 27.19 -33.12 11.72
CA THR A 168 26.35 -32.92 10.53
C THR A 168 27.21 -32.71 9.30
N VAL A 169 26.94 -33.46 8.25
CA VAL A 169 27.64 -33.44 6.98
C VAL A 169 26.67 -33.22 5.85
N ASN A 170 27.04 -32.34 4.93
CA ASN A 170 26.25 -32.06 3.75
C ASN A 170 26.99 -32.58 2.52
N LEU A 171 26.35 -33.49 1.79
CA LEU A 171 26.89 -34.02 0.52
C LEU A 171 26.20 -33.29 -0.63
N HIS A 172 27.00 -32.82 -1.56
CA HIS A 172 26.52 -32.04 -2.70
C HIS A 172 26.65 -32.84 -4.00
N GLY A 173 25.82 -32.44 -4.97
CA GLY A 173 25.91 -32.96 -6.33
C GLY A 173 24.91 -32.30 -7.26
N THR A 174 25.02 -32.60 -8.54
CA THR A 174 24.28 -31.96 -9.62
C THR A 174 23.63 -33.01 -10.51
N PRO A 175 22.29 -33.04 -10.65
CA PRO A 175 21.64 -33.88 -11.66
C PRO A 175 21.92 -33.32 -13.06
N LYS A 176 22.22 -34.16 -14.02
CA LYS A 176 22.58 -33.80 -15.41
C LYS A 176 21.52 -34.15 -16.42
N GLU A 177 20.45 -34.77 -16.01
CA GLU A 177 19.35 -35.19 -16.86
C GLU A 177 18.01 -35.06 -16.13
N VAL A 178 16.95 -34.83 -16.87
CA VAL A 178 15.58 -34.77 -16.38
C VAL A 178 15.02 -36.17 -16.16
N GLY A 179 14.29 -36.38 -15.08
CA GLY A 179 13.65 -37.65 -14.81
C GLY A 179 13.64 -38.03 -13.33
N GLU A 180 13.43 -39.32 -13.04
CA GLU A 180 13.39 -39.84 -11.68
C GLU A 180 14.80 -40.19 -11.19
N LEU A 181 15.25 -39.49 -10.14
CA LEU A 181 16.49 -39.76 -9.43
C LEU A 181 16.20 -40.48 -8.12
N GLN A 182 16.88 -41.63 -7.91
CA GLN A 182 16.81 -42.37 -6.66
C GLN A 182 18.10 -42.23 -5.90
N ILE A 183 18.05 -41.73 -4.67
CA ILE A 183 19.19 -41.69 -3.75
C ILE A 183 19.17 -42.96 -2.90
N LEU A 184 20.18 -43.80 -3.10
CA LEU A 184 20.28 -45.10 -2.47
C LEU A 184 21.10 -45.08 -1.18
N GLY A 185 21.88 -44.00 -0.94
CA GLY A 185 22.79 -43.86 0.19
C GLY A 185 24.04 -43.05 -0.15
N TYR A 186 25.15 -43.39 0.46
CA TYR A 186 26.40 -42.68 0.26
C TYR A 186 27.60 -43.67 0.26
N SER A 187 28.70 -43.28 -0.35
CA SER A 187 29.97 -44.00 -0.28
C SER A 187 30.96 -43.28 0.64
N THR A 188 31.81 -44.02 1.30
CA THR A 188 32.87 -43.50 2.17
C THR A 188 34.18 -44.24 1.90
N HIS A 189 35.26 -43.55 2.23
CA HIS A 189 36.58 -44.18 2.28
C HIS A 189 37.16 -43.95 3.68
N THR A 190 37.05 -44.97 4.53
CA THR A 190 37.47 -44.96 5.95
C THR A 190 38.38 -46.11 6.25
N LEU A 191 39.40 -45.89 7.10
CA LEU A 191 40.39 -46.89 7.47
C LEU A 191 41.05 -47.59 6.25
N GLY A 192 41.16 -46.85 5.11
CA GLY A 192 41.68 -47.39 3.85
C GLY A 192 40.67 -48.26 3.07
N VAL A 193 39.46 -48.42 3.53
CA VAL A 193 38.42 -49.25 2.90
C VAL A 193 37.35 -48.39 2.26
N LYS A 194 37.06 -48.62 0.99
CA LYS A 194 35.93 -48.02 0.30
C LYS A 194 34.66 -48.80 0.63
N SER A 195 33.65 -48.10 1.17
CA SER A 195 32.40 -48.71 1.57
C SER A 195 31.19 -48.01 0.89
N ASN A 196 30.21 -48.79 0.47
CA ASN A 196 28.95 -48.32 -0.08
C ASN A 196 27.84 -48.49 0.96
N CYS A 197 27.53 -47.44 1.66
CA CYS A 197 26.52 -47.40 2.72
C CYS A 197 25.13 -47.19 2.12
N ARG A 198 24.46 -48.28 1.74
CA ARG A 198 23.11 -48.25 1.20
C ARG A 198 22.08 -48.14 2.33
N LEU A 199 21.09 -47.23 2.20
CA LEU A 199 20.06 -46.99 3.20
C LEU A 199 19.31 -48.25 3.65
N LYS A 200 18.99 -49.13 2.70
CA LYS A 200 18.30 -50.41 2.99
C LYS A 200 19.12 -51.38 3.86
N ASN A 201 20.43 -51.18 3.94
CA ASN A 201 21.36 -52.06 4.65
C ASN A 201 21.95 -51.39 5.91
N MET A 202 21.41 -50.22 6.30
CA MET A 202 21.86 -49.54 7.51
C MET A 202 21.46 -50.29 8.77
N PRO A 203 22.36 -50.33 9.79
CA PRO A 203 22.07 -51.02 11.02
C PRO A 203 20.91 -50.34 11.79
N THR A 204 20.12 -51.19 12.47
CA THR A 204 19.12 -50.73 13.43
C THR A 204 19.75 -50.03 14.63
N PRO A 205 19.16 -49.01 15.30
CA PRO A 205 17.69 -48.80 15.39
C PRO A 205 17.06 -47.89 14.32
N ASN A 206 17.85 -47.25 13.47
CA ASN A 206 17.31 -46.25 12.53
C ASN A 206 16.69 -46.95 11.32
N LYS A 207 15.36 -46.78 11.15
CA LYS A 207 14.66 -47.27 9.96
C LYS A 207 14.70 -46.16 8.89
N PHE A 208 15.64 -46.25 7.98
CA PHE A 208 15.65 -45.43 6.78
C PHE A 208 14.76 -46.04 5.70
N PRO A 209 14.16 -45.20 4.82
CA PRO A 209 13.54 -45.70 3.59
C PRO A 209 14.60 -46.41 2.74
N ALA A 210 14.20 -47.32 1.86
CA ALA A 210 15.13 -48.03 0.99
C ALA A 210 15.84 -47.09 0.00
N SER A 211 15.18 -46.05 -0.41
CA SER A 211 15.67 -44.98 -1.26
C SER A 211 14.80 -43.74 -1.08
N TYR A 212 15.32 -42.57 -1.45
CA TYR A 212 14.53 -41.35 -1.66
C TYR A 212 14.36 -41.15 -3.15
N THR A 213 13.10 -41.00 -3.60
CA THR A 213 12.76 -40.68 -4.98
C THR A 213 12.59 -39.17 -5.13
N ILE A 214 13.28 -38.60 -6.10
CA ILE A 214 13.31 -37.17 -6.38
C ILE A 214 12.96 -36.98 -7.86
N GLU A 215 12.04 -36.10 -8.15
CA GLU A 215 11.77 -35.67 -9.51
C GLU A 215 12.75 -34.57 -9.92
N VAL A 216 13.48 -34.79 -11.00
CA VAL A 216 14.39 -33.79 -11.59
C VAL A 216 13.69 -33.14 -12.77
N ILE A 217 13.42 -31.84 -12.65
CA ILE A 217 12.78 -31.03 -13.70
C ILE A 217 13.83 -30.34 -14.58
N PRO A 218 13.46 -29.89 -15.79
CA PRO A 218 14.39 -29.18 -16.66
C PRO A 218 15.02 -27.95 -16.00
N ALA A 219 16.21 -27.61 -16.47
CA ALA A 219 16.96 -26.44 -16.00
C ALA A 219 16.12 -25.15 -16.08
N LEU A 220 16.13 -24.37 -15.01
CA LEU A 220 15.46 -23.09 -14.87
C LEU A 220 16.50 -21.97 -14.76
N PRO A 221 16.20 -20.77 -15.30
CA PRO A 221 17.12 -19.65 -15.20
C PRO A 221 17.37 -19.21 -13.75
N THR A 222 18.49 -18.55 -13.52
CA THR A 222 18.85 -17.90 -12.26
C THR A 222 19.14 -16.43 -12.51
N ILE A 223 18.76 -15.57 -11.57
CA ILE A 223 18.94 -14.12 -11.69
C ILE A 223 19.68 -13.53 -10.50
N THR A 224 20.33 -12.38 -10.74
CA THR A 224 20.73 -11.44 -9.71
C THR A 224 19.97 -10.14 -9.92
N ILE A 225 19.58 -9.47 -8.82
CA ILE A 225 18.81 -8.22 -8.84
C ILE A 225 19.65 -7.14 -8.18
N GLU A 226 19.85 -6.04 -8.89
CA GLU A 226 20.47 -4.82 -8.40
C GLU A 226 19.45 -3.68 -8.48
N THR A 227 19.39 -2.82 -7.46
CA THR A 227 18.52 -1.66 -7.43
C THR A 227 19.32 -0.36 -7.42
N THR A 228 18.78 0.71 -8.02
CA THR A 228 19.41 2.04 -7.97
C THR A 228 19.42 2.66 -6.58
N VAL A 229 18.54 2.18 -5.70
CA VAL A 229 18.47 2.63 -4.31
C VAL A 229 19.41 1.76 -3.48
N ALA A 230 20.31 2.40 -2.73
CA ALA A 230 21.31 1.71 -1.92
C ALA A 230 20.63 0.77 -0.89
N PRO A 231 21.10 -0.46 -0.74
CA PRO A 231 20.59 -1.37 0.29
C PRO A 231 20.88 -0.79 1.67
N SER A 232 19.88 -0.86 2.55
CA SER A 232 20.02 -0.35 3.92
C SER A 232 21.00 -1.20 4.72
N GLY A 233 22.02 -0.55 5.29
CA GLY A 233 23.10 -1.21 6.07
C GLY A 233 22.70 -1.77 7.45
N ASN A 234 21.46 -1.63 7.88
CA ASN A 234 20.97 -2.15 9.16
C ASN A 234 20.39 -3.57 9.00
N GLN A 235 21.26 -4.58 9.01
CA GLN A 235 20.93 -6.00 8.93
C GLN A 235 20.51 -6.61 10.28
N ASN A 236 19.68 -5.95 11.05
CA ASN A 236 19.12 -6.55 12.28
C ASN A 236 17.69 -7.07 12.08
N LEU A 237 17.35 -7.56 10.88
CA LEU A 237 16.10 -8.30 10.69
C LEU A 237 16.30 -9.80 10.81
N PRO A 238 15.28 -10.54 11.34
CA PRO A 238 15.35 -11.99 11.41
C PRO A 238 15.57 -12.54 10.01
N ASN A 239 16.51 -13.49 9.89
CA ASN A 239 16.81 -14.24 8.66
C ASN A 239 15.52 -14.78 8.02
N THR A 240 14.90 -13.99 7.17
CA THR A 240 13.94 -14.49 6.20
C THR A 240 14.76 -14.95 5.01
N GLU A 241 15.06 -16.24 4.95
CA GLU A 241 15.85 -16.90 3.89
C GLU A 241 15.35 -16.66 2.46
N ASN A 242 14.23 -15.92 2.33
CA ASN A 242 13.50 -15.69 1.08
C ASN A 242 13.72 -14.30 0.48
N VAL A 243 14.37 -13.37 1.17
CA VAL A 243 14.51 -11.98 0.72
C VAL A 243 15.90 -11.74 0.17
N GLY A 244 15.98 -11.43 -1.11
CA GLY A 244 17.25 -11.20 -1.82
C GLY A 244 17.93 -9.89 -1.43
N SER A 245 17.17 -8.82 -1.15
CA SER A 245 17.69 -7.55 -0.67
C SER A 245 16.57 -6.74 0.02
N ILE A 246 16.97 -5.86 0.93
CA ILE A 246 16.07 -4.95 1.65
C ILE A 246 16.50 -3.53 1.31
N THR A 247 15.56 -2.73 0.84
CA THR A 247 15.76 -1.32 0.48
C THR A 247 14.81 -0.44 1.27
N ASN A 248 15.32 0.59 1.92
CA ASN A 248 14.51 1.60 2.61
C ASN A 248 14.48 2.88 1.77
N ILE A 249 13.29 3.39 1.53
CA ILE A 249 13.05 4.60 0.74
C ILE A 249 12.19 5.54 1.58
N SER A 250 12.58 6.80 1.71
CA SER A 250 11.75 7.84 2.31
C SER A 250 11.26 8.78 1.22
N LEU A 251 9.95 8.99 1.14
CA LEU A 251 9.30 9.91 0.21
C LEU A 251 8.42 10.87 0.96
N HIS A 252 8.38 12.11 0.52
CA HIS A 252 7.37 13.05 1.00
C HIS A 252 6.01 12.80 0.32
N ASN A 253 4.94 13.12 1.02
CA ASN A 253 3.60 13.07 0.47
C ASN A 253 3.50 13.89 -0.83
N GLY A 254 3.07 13.25 -1.92
CA GLY A 254 2.99 13.86 -3.25
C GLY A 254 4.28 13.84 -4.06
N GLU A 255 5.37 13.34 -3.50
CA GLU A 255 6.63 13.13 -4.22
C GLU A 255 6.56 11.89 -5.10
N SER A 256 7.25 11.93 -6.24
CA SER A 256 7.41 10.79 -7.14
C SER A 256 8.89 10.53 -7.37
N THR A 257 9.31 9.28 -7.22
CA THR A 257 10.68 8.85 -7.53
C THR A 257 10.71 7.57 -8.34
N GLU A 258 11.76 7.40 -9.13
CA GLU A 258 11.96 6.20 -9.92
C GLU A 258 12.90 5.23 -9.21
N CYS A 259 12.47 3.99 -9.06
CA CYS A 259 13.29 2.88 -8.60
C CYS A 259 13.58 1.96 -9.80
N THR A 260 14.81 1.90 -10.23
CA THR A 260 15.22 1.02 -11.33
C THR A 260 15.81 -0.26 -10.76
N MET A 261 15.29 -1.39 -11.21
CA MET A 261 15.77 -2.74 -10.91
C MET A 261 16.45 -3.30 -12.14
N LYS A 262 17.71 -3.71 -12.00
CA LYS A 262 18.47 -4.42 -13.03
C LYS A 262 18.45 -5.91 -12.72
N ILE A 263 17.90 -6.68 -13.64
CA ILE A 263 17.80 -8.14 -13.55
C ILE A 263 18.80 -8.73 -14.51
N THR A 264 19.84 -9.37 -13.97
CA THR A 264 20.88 -10.04 -14.76
C THR A 264 20.60 -11.52 -14.80
N ASN A 265 20.52 -12.13 -15.98
CA ASN A 265 20.44 -13.57 -16.13
C ASN A 265 21.83 -14.19 -15.93
N THR A 266 22.01 -14.89 -14.82
CA THR A 266 23.29 -15.53 -14.46
C THR A 266 23.39 -16.99 -14.88
N SER A 267 22.36 -17.52 -15.53
CA SER A 267 22.29 -18.92 -15.99
C SER A 267 22.61 -19.04 -17.49
N GLN A 268 22.69 -20.30 -17.94
CA GLN A 268 22.82 -20.61 -19.38
C GLN A 268 21.44 -20.74 -20.08
N VAL A 269 20.35 -20.65 -19.31
CA VAL A 269 18.97 -20.74 -19.82
C VAL A 269 18.44 -19.34 -20.04
N PRO A 270 17.90 -19.02 -21.24
CA PRO A 270 17.26 -17.70 -21.44
C PRO A 270 16.01 -17.55 -20.58
N ILE A 271 15.70 -16.33 -20.19
CA ILE A 271 14.46 -16.01 -19.48
C ILE A 271 13.40 -15.63 -20.52
N ASP A 272 12.40 -16.48 -20.70
CA ASP A 272 11.31 -16.29 -21.65
C ASP A 272 10.03 -15.76 -20.99
N TYR A 273 9.96 -15.81 -19.66
CA TYR A 273 8.82 -15.38 -18.86
C TYR A 273 9.30 -14.59 -17.65
N LEU A 274 8.73 -13.43 -17.46
CA LEU A 274 8.98 -12.55 -16.33
C LEU A 274 7.66 -11.87 -15.91
N ASP A 275 7.30 -12.00 -14.65
CA ASP A 275 6.10 -11.42 -14.04
C ASP A 275 6.43 -10.76 -12.71
N LEU A 276 5.89 -9.56 -12.49
CA LEU A 276 6.00 -8.83 -11.25
C LEU A 276 4.68 -8.83 -10.51
N ALA A 277 4.75 -9.17 -9.24
CA ALA A 277 3.64 -9.02 -8.30
C ALA A 277 4.10 -8.24 -7.08
N ILE A 278 3.22 -7.42 -6.54
CA ILE A 278 3.49 -6.69 -5.30
C ILE A 278 2.57 -7.22 -4.22
N GLN A 279 3.14 -7.41 -3.04
CA GLN A 279 2.41 -7.71 -1.82
C GLN A 279 2.83 -6.70 -0.76
N SER A 280 1.88 -5.92 -0.26
CA SER A 280 2.12 -4.89 0.75
C SER A 280 1.14 -4.99 1.91
N ASN A 281 1.44 -4.26 2.99
CA ASN A 281 0.55 -4.14 4.15
C ASN A 281 -0.56 -3.10 3.96
N VAL A 282 -0.74 -2.58 2.73
CA VAL A 282 -1.78 -1.62 2.38
C VAL A 282 -2.79 -2.22 1.42
N ASP A 283 -3.95 -1.57 1.29
CA ASP A 283 -5.01 -1.96 0.37
C ASP A 283 -4.55 -1.98 -1.11
N SER A 284 -5.13 -2.87 -1.91
CA SER A 284 -4.75 -3.06 -3.32
C SER A 284 -4.95 -1.82 -4.20
N GLN A 285 -5.97 -1.01 -3.90
CA GLN A 285 -6.22 0.25 -4.63
C GLN A 285 -5.12 1.28 -4.34
N LEU A 286 -4.72 1.38 -3.08
CA LEU A 286 -3.65 2.27 -2.66
C LEU A 286 -2.29 1.76 -3.18
N GLN A 287 -2.06 0.46 -3.10
CA GLN A 287 -0.86 -0.19 -3.63
C GLN A 287 -0.64 0.15 -5.11
N SER A 288 -1.69 0.10 -5.94
CA SER A 288 -1.59 0.42 -7.37
C SER A 288 -1.32 1.89 -7.67
N LYS A 289 -1.60 2.80 -6.73
CA LYS A 289 -1.28 4.23 -6.85
C LYS A 289 0.16 4.52 -6.42
N ILE A 290 0.64 3.83 -5.39
CA ILE A 290 2.00 4.02 -4.85
C ILE A 290 3.04 3.37 -5.77
N PHE A 291 2.78 2.16 -6.26
CA PHE A 291 3.73 1.38 -7.06
C PHE A 291 3.22 1.22 -8.49
N GLN A 292 3.91 1.85 -9.44
CA GLN A 292 3.50 1.84 -10.85
C GLN A 292 4.65 1.38 -11.73
N TRP A 293 4.38 0.45 -12.64
CA TRP A 293 5.33 -0.01 -13.67
C TRP A 293 4.60 -0.35 -14.96
N CYS A 294 5.33 -0.36 -16.07
CA CYS A 294 4.79 -0.75 -17.36
C CYS A 294 5.09 -2.22 -17.66
N ASN A 295 4.06 -3.05 -17.76
CA ASN A 295 4.23 -4.45 -18.13
C ASN A 295 4.68 -4.63 -19.59
N GLU A 296 4.29 -3.73 -20.47
CA GLU A 296 4.65 -3.77 -21.89
C GLU A 296 6.16 -3.61 -22.06
N ASP A 297 6.80 -2.72 -21.30
CA ASP A 297 8.25 -2.51 -21.32
C ASP A 297 9.02 -3.73 -20.82
N ILE A 298 8.44 -4.48 -19.86
CA ILE A 298 9.01 -5.72 -19.37
C ILE A 298 8.94 -6.80 -20.46
N GLN A 299 7.77 -6.96 -21.07
CA GLN A 299 7.55 -7.97 -22.10
C GLN A 299 8.36 -7.70 -23.37
N ALA A 300 8.63 -6.44 -23.70
CA ALA A 300 9.45 -6.05 -24.84
C ALA A 300 10.93 -6.45 -24.71
N GLN A 301 11.42 -6.68 -23.47
CA GLN A 301 12.80 -7.10 -23.19
C GLN A 301 13.00 -8.61 -23.20
N LEU A 302 11.93 -9.40 -23.35
CA LEU A 302 11.99 -10.85 -23.41
C LEU A 302 12.22 -11.33 -24.85
N PRO A 303 12.98 -12.43 -25.04
CA PRO A 303 13.71 -13.22 -24.04
C PRO A 303 15.01 -12.53 -23.60
N ILE A 304 15.41 -12.74 -22.31
CA ILE A 304 16.69 -12.25 -21.78
C ILE A 304 17.74 -13.36 -21.92
N PRO A 305 18.72 -13.22 -22.81
CA PRO A 305 19.78 -14.19 -23.00
C PRO A 305 20.69 -14.39 -21.78
N PRO A 306 21.50 -15.46 -21.72
CA PRO A 306 22.53 -15.63 -20.71
C PRO A 306 23.48 -14.44 -20.61
N ASN A 307 23.76 -13.99 -19.38
CA ASN A 307 24.63 -12.86 -19.02
C ASN A 307 24.13 -11.48 -19.52
N GLU A 308 22.91 -11.37 -20.04
CA GLU A 308 22.30 -10.09 -20.36
C GLU A 308 21.46 -9.53 -19.21
N VAL A 309 21.20 -8.21 -19.29
CA VAL A 309 20.54 -7.45 -18.23
C VAL A 309 19.23 -6.86 -18.78
N ALA A 310 18.14 -7.14 -18.09
CA ALA A 310 16.88 -6.40 -18.28
C ALA A 310 16.73 -5.33 -17.20
N THR A 311 16.13 -4.22 -17.59
CA THR A 311 15.91 -3.08 -16.70
C THR A 311 14.42 -2.85 -16.50
N ILE A 312 13.97 -2.86 -15.25
CA ILE A 312 12.60 -2.57 -14.87
C ILE A 312 12.57 -1.27 -14.10
N THR A 313 11.84 -0.30 -14.62
CA THR A 313 11.62 0.98 -13.94
C THR A 313 10.27 0.95 -13.25
N MET A 314 10.27 1.19 -11.94
CA MET A 314 9.10 1.31 -11.10
C MET A 314 9.01 2.73 -10.56
N ASN A 315 7.89 3.40 -10.81
CA ASN A 315 7.58 4.69 -10.23
C ASN A 315 6.95 4.50 -8.86
N LEU A 316 7.54 5.16 -7.85
CA LEU A 316 7.04 5.21 -6.49
C LEU A 316 6.43 6.58 -6.26
N TYR A 317 5.18 6.61 -5.79
CA TYR A 317 4.45 7.84 -5.51
C TYR A 317 4.01 7.90 -4.05
N GLY A 318 4.29 9.01 -3.39
CA GLY A 318 3.87 9.27 -2.00
C GLY A 318 2.39 9.64 -1.93
N GLU A 319 1.47 8.66 -2.08
CA GLU A 319 0.04 8.91 -2.03
C GLU A 319 -0.41 9.28 -0.61
N ALA A 320 -1.09 10.41 -0.49
CA ALA A 320 -1.62 10.91 0.78
C ALA A 320 -2.84 11.78 0.58
N ASP A 321 -3.61 11.95 1.66
CA ASP A 321 -4.63 12.97 1.77
C ASP A 321 -4.00 14.26 2.30
N PHE A 322 -4.18 15.35 1.57
CA PHE A 322 -3.64 16.66 1.94
C PHE A 322 -4.63 17.51 2.73
N LEU A 323 -5.93 17.16 2.72
CA LEU A 323 -6.96 17.86 3.47
C LEU A 323 -6.97 17.39 4.92
N ASP A 324 -6.87 18.33 5.85
CA ASP A 324 -7.08 18.07 7.28
C ASP A 324 -8.57 18.23 7.63
N LEU A 325 -9.29 17.12 7.64
CA LEU A 325 -10.73 17.08 7.92
C LEU A 325 -11.06 17.11 9.42
N GLY A 326 -10.08 17.44 10.29
CA GLY A 326 -10.35 17.64 11.73
C GLY A 326 -10.90 16.41 12.44
N GLY A 327 -10.47 15.21 12.07
CA GLY A 327 -10.85 13.95 12.76
C GLY A 327 -12.26 13.42 12.45
N VAL A 328 -12.96 13.93 11.44
CA VAL A 328 -14.27 13.46 10.95
C VAL A 328 -14.16 12.90 9.53
N GLY A 329 -13.09 12.21 9.23
CA GLY A 329 -12.92 11.52 7.97
C GLY A 329 -12.30 10.15 8.24
N GLU A 330 -12.91 9.10 7.72
CA GLU A 330 -12.22 7.83 7.56
C GLU A 330 -10.96 8.11 6.76
N THR A 331 -9.81 8.10 7.42
CA THR A 331 -8.52 8.14 6.76
C THR A 331 -8.51 6.99 5.75
N LEU A 332 -8.05 7.21 4.52
CA LEU A 332 -7.86 6.18 3.48
C LEU A 332 -7.09 4.94 3.99
N PHE A 333 -6.74 4.96 5.25
CA PHE A 333 -5.91 3.99 5.93
C PHE A 333 -6.49 3.63 7.29
N PRO A 334 -7.21 2.52 7.43
CA PRO A 334 -7.62 2.06 8.75
C PRO A 334 -6.39 1.79 9.63
N ASN A 335 -6.33 2.45 10.78
CA ASN A 335 -5.36 2.16 11.84
C ASN A 335 -5.60 0.74 12.37
N SER A 336 -5.09 -0.27 11.71
CA SER A 336 -5.09 -1.64 12.20
C SER A 336 -3.70 -2.22 12.13
N LEU A 337 -2.92 -2.00 13.18
CA LEU A 337 -1.88 -2.93 13.61
C LEU A 337 -1.57 -2.66 15.08
N THR A 338 -2.50 -3.02 15.95
CA THR A 338 -2.12 -3.51 17.26
C THR A 338 -1.53 -4.91 17.04
N SER A 339 -0.23 -5.02 17.23
CA SER A 339 0.51 -6.27 17.19
C SER A 339 -0.11 -7.25 18.18
N ASN A 340 -0.81 -8.26 17.67
CA ASN A 340 -1.16 -9.45 18.45
C ASN A 340 0.09 -10.34 18.56
N TYR A 341 0.92 -10.10 19.56
CA TYR A 341 1.78 -11.15 20.09
C TYR A 341 0.91 -12.07 20.98
N PRO A 342 0.93 -13.38 20.77
CA PRO A 342 0.21 -14.29 21.65
C PRO A 342 0.94 -14.38 22.99
N SER A 343 0.37 -13.78 24.01
CA SER A 343 0.79 -14.00 25.38
C SER A 343 0.45 -15.42 25.79
N ARG A 344 1.45 -16.12 26.28
CA ARG A 344 1.43 -17.45 26.84
C ARG A 344 0.30 -17.63 27.84
N VAL A 345 -0.40 -18.73 27.67
CA VAL A 345 -1.38 -19.31 28.59
C VAL A 345 -0.78 -19.49 29.99
N GLY A 346 -1.38 -18.87 30.97
CA GLY A 346 -1.20 -19.17 32.39
C GLY A 346 -2.55 -19.55 32.98
N SER A 347 -2.58 -20.70 33.61
CA SER A 347 -3.72 -21.41 34.18
C SER A 347 -4.44 -20.67 35.34
N PRO A 348 -5.68 -21.03 35.68
CA PRO A 348 -6.55 -20.31 36.62
C PRO A 348 -6.33 -20.76 38.06
N VAL A 349 -6.46 -19.82 39.00
CA VAL A 349 -6.62 -20.11 40.43
C VAL A 349 -7.77 -19.27 41.02
N PRO A 350 -8.56 -19.80 41.95
CA PRO A 350 -9.93 -19.38 42.21
C PRO A 350 -10.08 -18.29 43.30
N ASN A 351 -11.30 -17.72 43.30
CA ASN A 351 -11.87 -16.79 44.27
C ASN A 351 -11.62 -17.10 45.75
N ALA A 352 -11.32 -16.05 46.54
CA ALA A 352 -11.81 -15.91 47.90
C ALA A 352 -11.94 -14.45 48.29
N GLN A 353 -13.11 -14.15 48.83
CA GLN A 353 -13.55 -12.89 49.47
C GLN A 353 -12.78 -12.64 50.76
N THR A 354 -12.59 -11.38 51.15
CA THR A 354 -13.07 -10.75 52.40
C THR A 354 -12.17 -9.63 52.91
N SER A 355 -12.83 -8.50 53.17
CA SER A 355 -12.68 -7.56 54.30
C SER A 355 -11.40 -6.77 54.54
N LEU A 356 -11.59 -5.43 54.57
CA LEU A 356 -10.84 -4.39 55.30
C LEU A 356 -10.71 -4.71 56.80
N PRO A 357 -9.76 -4.15 57.57
CA PRO A 357 -9.71 -2.74 57.92
C PRO A 357 -8.31 -2.13 58.23
N ASN A 358 -8.32 -0.79 58.23
CA ASN A 358 -7.53 0.21 58.99
C ASN A 358 -6.29 -0.21 59.78
N THR A 359 -5.19 0.55 59.67
CA THR A 359 -4.62 1.44 60.71
C THR A 359 -3.24 1.98 60.32
N GLN A 360 -3.14 3.28 60.33
CA GLN A 360 -2.25 4.19 61.10
C GLN A 360 -0.74 4.01 61.07
N SER A 361 -0.12 5.10 60.73
CA SER A 361 0.89 5.95 61.41
C SER A 361 2.31 5.67 60.93
N SER A 362 3.21 6.62 60.79
CA SER A 362 3.45 7.92 61.37
C SER A 362 4.70 8.57 60.79
N ASN A 363 4.69 9.90 60.71
CA ASN A 363 5.80 10.83 61.02
C ASN A 363 7.04 10.88 60.08
N ALA A 364 7.63 11.98 59.81
CA ALA A 364 7.53 13.35 60.31
C ALA A 364 8.43 14.30 59.47
N HIS A 365 8.05 15.55 59.54
CA HIS A 365 8.84 16.81 59.65
C HIS A 365 9.49 17.34 58.38
N THR A 366 9.42 18.54 58.06
CA THR A 366 9.14 19.90 58.56
C THR A 366 9.44 20.81 57.38
N SER A 367 8.97 21.96 57.14
CA SER A 367 8.25 23.03 57.78
C SER A 367 8.04 24.19 56.79
N LEU A 368 6.91 24.88 56.94
CA LEU A 368 6.64 26.30 56.96
C LEU A 368 7.00 27.12 55.68
N SER A 369 6.19 28.02 55.17
CA SER A 369 5.13 28.83 55.81
C SER A 369 4.34 29.60 54.74
N SER A 370 3.08 29.80 54.99
CA SER A 370 2.21 30.98 54.93
C SER A 370 2.07 31.71 53.59
N GLY A 371 0.93 32.11 53.12
CA GLY A 371 -0.39 32.24 53.68
C GLY A 371 -1.28 33.14 52.80
N PHE A 372 -2.63 32.97 52.97
CA PHE A 372 -3.74 33.88 52.66
C PHE A 372 -4.15 34.05 51.17
N ALA A 373 -5.21 33.48 50.73
CA ALA A 373 -6.66 33.73 50.81
C ALA A 373 -7.07 35.13 50.26
N HIS A 374 -7.89 35.15 49.22
CA HIS A 374 -9.29 35.56 49.10
C HIS A 374 -9.72 36.04 47.74
N ASN A 375 -10.83 35.43 47.30
CA ASN A 375 -12.01 36.01 46.63
C ASN A 375 -11.98 36.56 45.21
N ARG A 376 -12.83 35.94 44.39
CA ARG A 376 -13.59 36.48 43.23
C ARG A 376 -14.32 37.79 43.60
N PRO A 377 -14.76 38.65 42.62
CA PRO A 377 -15.62 38.28 41.51
C PRO A 377 -15.44 39.09 40.17
N LEU A 378 -16.02 38.50 39.11
CA LEU A 378 -16.73 39.06 37.94
C LEU A 378 -16.65 40.60 37.66
N THR A 379 -16.31 40.97 36.43
CA THR A 379 -17.14 41.71 35.45
C THR A 379 -16.28 42.35 34.35
N SER A 380 -16.67 42.03 33.12
CA SER A 380 -16.95 42.84 31.91
C SER A 380 -15.97 43.94 31.45
N SER A 381 -15.81 43.89 30.13
CA SER A 381 -15.85 44.91 29.12
C SER A 381 -14.58 45.66 28.69
N PHE A 382 -14.32 45.47 27.41
CA PHE A 382 -13.93 46.42 26.34
C PHE A 382 -12.88 47.51 26.65
N ARG A 383 -11.80 47.51 25.86
CA ARG A 383 -11.51 48.52 24.84
C ARG A 383 -10.24 48.26 24.04
N SER A 384 -10.42 48.41 22.75
CA SER A 384 -9.43 48.65 21.73
C SER A 384 -8.54 49.87 22.05
N THR A 385 -7.23 49.76 21.81
CA THR A 385 -6.42 50.77 21.11
C THR A 385 -4.97 50.28 20.91
N ASN A 386 -4.56 50.36 19.66
CA ASN A 386 -3.27 50.66 19.05
C ASN A 386 -1.93 50.37 19.74
N SER A 387 -1.15 49.62 18.97
CA SER A 387 0.27 49.77 18.68
C SER A 387 1.24 49.99 19.85
N HIS A 388 2.09 49.01 20.06
CA HIS A 388 3.55 49.15 20.06
C HIS A 388 4.23 47.77 20.03
N THR A 389 5.09 47.64 19.07
CA THR A 389 6.11 46.62 18.91
C THR A 389 6.84 46.31 20.20
N THR A 390 6.75 45.06 20.67
CA THR A 390 7.83 44.42 21.44
C THR A 390 7.79 42.92 21.08
N SER A 391 8.83 42.53 20.40
CA SER A 391 9.14 41.14 20.09
C SER A 391 9.33 40.34 21.39
N TRP A 392 8.39 39.47 21.67
CA TRP A 392 8.59 38.34 22.58
C TRP A 392 8.66 37.09 21.73
N SER A 393 9.85 36.62 21.44
CA SER A 393 10.12 35.30 20.95
C SER A 393 9.66 34.30 22.03
N ALA A 394 8.47 33.78 21.87
CA ALA A 394 8.07 32.56 22.54
C ALA A 394 9.04 31.45 22.10
N PRO A 395 9.50 30.55 23.00
CA PRO A 395 10.31 29.43 22.59
C PRO A 395 9.47 28.62 21.58
N ILE A 396 10.01 28.42 20.39
CA ILE A 396 9.49 27.53 19.37
C ILE A 396 9.38 26.16 20.05
N SER A 397 8.18 25.76 20.37
CA SER A 397 7.89 24.39 20.74
C SER A 397 8.18 23.57 19.49
N VAL A 398 9.36 22.95 19.45
CA VAL A 398 9.72 21.97 18.45
C VAL A 398 8.68 20.85 18.58
N MET A 399 7.69 20.86 17.69
CA MET A 399 6.78 19.72 17.57
C MET A 399 7.65 18.49 17.31
N PRO A 400 7.42 17.38 18.02
CA PRO A 400 8.12 16.15 17.71
C PRO A 400 7.83 15.83 16.24
N PRO A 401 8.85 15.40 15.47
CA PRO A 401 8.67 15.06 14.07
C PRO A 401 7.51 14.05 13.97
N SER A 402 6.50 14.41 13.22
CA SER A 402 5.39 13.49 12.93
C SER A 402 6.00 12.24 12.32
N ARG A 403 5.84 11.09 12.99
CA ARG A 403 6.36 9.82 12.50
C ARG A 403 5.78 9.56 11.12
N GLY A 404 6.64 9.40 10.13
CA GLY A 404 6.27 9.00 8.79
C GLY A 404 5.52 7.66 8.82
N ARG A 405 4.59 7.48 7.90
CA ARG A 405 3.89 6.22 7.74
C ARG A 405 4.79 5.20 7.07
N GLN A 406 4.94 4.03 7.67
CA GLN A 406 5.74 2.94 7.11
C GLN A 406 4.87 1.96 6.32
N ILE A 407 5.29 1.69 5.10
CA ILE A 407 4.68 0.72 4.19
C ILE A 407 5.73 -0.36 3.89
N GLU A 408 5.45 -1.56 4.36
CA GLU A 408 6.28 -2.73 4.06
C GLU A 408 5.77 -3.42 2.81
N THR A 409 6.65 -3.60 1.85
CA THR A 409 6.28 -4.13 0.54
C THR A 409 7.27 -5.19 0.09
N GLN A 410 6.74 -6.27 -0.45
CA GLN A 410 7.50 -7.33 -1.12
C GLN A 410 7.21 -7.28 -2.62
N VAL A 411 8.23 -7.00 -3.41
CA VAL A 411 8.19 -7.13 -4.87
C VAL A 411 8.59 -8.55 -5.21
N ILE A 412 7.65 -9.33 -5.71
CA ILE A 412 7.80 -10.72 -6.05
C ILE A 412 8.04 -10.81 -7.56
N ILE A 413 9.21 -11.27 -7.94
CA ILE A 413 9.64 -11.44 -9.32
C ILE A 413 9.58 -12.92 -9.63
N ARG A 414 8.68 -13.34 -10.50
CA ARG A 414 8.54 -14.71 -11.01
C ARG A 414 9.15 -14.78 -12.40
N TYR A 415 10.00 -15.76 -12.62
CA TYR A 415 10.69 -15.91 -13.89
C TYR A 415 10.90 -17.36 -14.25
N SER A 416 10.89 -17.64 -15.56
CA SER A 416 11.05 -18.97 -16.11
C SER A 416 11.62 -18.91 -17.51
N GLY A 417 12.09 -20.03 -18.02
CA GLY A 417 12.60 -20.12 -19.38
C GLY A 417 12.99 -21.53 -19.79
N GLY A 418 13.37 -21.70 -21.05
CA GLY A 418 13.75 -22.97 -21.60
C GLY A 418 12.62 -24.00 -21.59
N LYS A 419 12.99 -25.27 -21.44
CA LYS A 419 12.02 -26.40 -21.47
C LYS A 419 11.08 -26.45 -20.26
N GLY A 420 11.44 -25.81 -19.14
CA GLY A 420 10.66 -25.80 -17.90
C GLY A 420 9.58 -24.72 -17.81
N ARG A 421 9.53 -23.79 -18.75
CA ARG A 421 8.77 -22.54 -18.66
C ARG A 421 7.24 -22.69 -18.55
N GLU A 422 6.70 -23.79 -19.03
CA GLU A 422 5.24 -23.98 -19.05
C GLU A 422 4.68 -24.47 -17.71
N VAL A 423 5.51 -25.11 -16.90
CA VAL A 423 5.08 -25.79 -15.68
C VAL A 423 5.65 -25.17 -14.43
N HIS A 424 6.92 -24.74 -14.47
CA HIS A 424 7.66 -24.29 -13.31
C HIS A 424 8.28 -22.91 -13.51
N CYS A 425 8.33 -22.12 -12.46
CA CYS A 425 9.06 -20.86 -12.40
C CYS A 425 9.86 -20.78 -11.11
N ARG A 426 10.84 -19.89 -11.09
CA ARG A 426 11.52 -19.45 -9.87
C ARG A 426 10.94 -18.13 -9.40
N GLN A 427 11.14 -17.85 -8.14
CA GLN A 427 10.68 -16.62 -7.49
C GLN A 427 11.83 -16.01 -6.72
N SER A 428 12.05 -14.71 -6.96
CA SER A 428 12.91 -13.86 -6.14
C SER A 428 12.07 -12.76 -5.50
N THR A 429 12.41 -12.41 -4.28
CA THR A 429 11.68 -11.38 -3.53
C THR A 429 12.62 -10.24 -3.16
N LEU A 430 12.22 -9.01 -3.48
CA LEU A 430 12.85 -7.78 -3.05
C LEU A 430 11.93 -7.11 -2.02
N GLN A 431 12.44 -6.79 -0.84
CA GLN A 431 11.69 -6.05 0.16
C GLN A 431 11.96 -4.56 0.03
N ILE A 432 10.90 -3.76 -0.12
CA ILE A 432 10.96 -2.32 -0.13
C ILE A 432 10.18 -1.81 1.09
N ASN A 433 10.86 -1.14 1.99
CA ASN A 433 10.24 -0.42 3.09
C ASN A 433 10.14 1.05 2.71
N LEU A 434 8.93 1.52 2.50
CA LEU A 434 8.65 2.90 2.11
C LEU A 434 8.17 3.67 3.35
N GLU A 435 8.86 4.77 3.67
CA GLU A 435 8.45 5.71 4.69
C GLU A 435 7.88 6.96 4.03
N LEU A 436 6.59 7.24 4.27
CA LEU A 436 5.93 8.45 3.77
C LEU A 436 6.05 9.56 4.81
N LEU A 437 6.77 10.61 4.45
CA LEU A 437 6.97 11.79 5.27
C LEU A 437 5.93 12.86 4.94
N PRO A 438 5.40 13.60 5.93
CA PRO A 438 4.48 14.70 5.67
C PRO A 438 5.18 15.82 4.90
N SER A 439 4.48 16.42 3.94
CA SER A 439 4.95 17.58 3.17
C SER A 439 4.06 18.80 3.41
N VAL A 440 2.83 18.74 2.95
CA VAL A 440 1.86 19.83 2.95
C VAL A 440 0.56 19.36 3.59
N SER A 441 -0.10 20.22 4.37
CA SER A 441 -1.47 20.02 4.85
C SER A 441 -2.32 21.23 4.46
N ILE A 442 -3.55 20.97 4.05
CA ILE A 442 -4.57 21.99 3.75
C ILE A 442 -5.60 21.94 4.87
N THR A 443 -5.54 22.93 5.77
CA THR A 443 -6.32 22.95 7.01
C THR A 443 -7.68 23.61 6.86
N HIS A 444 -7.79 24.52 5.90
CA HIS A 444 -9.04 25.25 5.65
C HIS A 444 -9.15 25.63 4.17
N TRP A 445 -10.39 25.73 3.68
CA TRP A 445 -10.67 26.17 2.32
C TRP A 445 -11.96 26.97 2.25
N ASP A 446 -12.00 27.88 1.27
CA ASP A 446 -13.17 28.69 0.94
C ASP A 446 -13.24 28.90 -0.58
N VAL A 447 -14.42 29.20 -1.10
CA VAL A 447 -14.64 29.50 -2.52
C VAL A 447 -15.14 30.91 -2.66
N LEU A 448 -14.39 31.74 -3.36
CA LEU A 448 -14.73 33.13 -3.60
C LEU A 448 -14.98 33.40 -5.10
N PRO A 449 -15.91 34.29 -5.46
CA PRO A 449 -16.08 34.71 -6.83
C PRO A 449 -14.83 35.48 -7.32
N ALA A 450 -14.41 35.22 -8.55
CA ALA A 450 -13.33 35.98 -9.19
C ALA A 450 -13.89 37.21 -9.91
N GLU A 451 -12.99 38.13 -10.28
CA GLU A 451 -13.36 39.31 -11.08
C GLU A 451 -13.91 38.95 -12.45
N VAL A 452 -13.45 37.84 -13.02
CA VAL A 452 -13.95 37.29 -14.28
C VAL A 452 -15.12 36.36 -13.98
N PRO A 453 -16.31 36.57 -14.57
CA PRO A 453 -17.53 35.79 -14.26
C PRO A 453 -17.40 34.27 -14.52
N THR A 454 -16.49 33.87 -15.40
CA THR A 454 -16.21 32.44 -15.73
C THR A 454 -15.22 31.79 -14.80
N GLN A 455 -14.65 32.53 -13.83
CA GLN A 455 -13.65 32.06 -12.89
C GLN A 455 -14.10 32.18 -11.44
N LEU A 456 -13.44 31.47 -10.59
CA LEU A 456 -13.54 31.51 -9.13
C LEU A 456 -12.14 31.46 -8.50
N TYR A 457 -12.04 31.83 -7.24
CA TYR A 457 -10.86 31.59 -6.42
C TYR A 457 -11.17 30.51 -5.39
N LEU A 458 -10.43 29.41 -5.44
CA LEU A 458 -10.34 28.46 -4.33
C LEU A 458 -9.26 28.97 -3.39
N VAL A 459 -9.66 29.44 -2.23
CA VAL A 459 -8.75 29.96 -1.21
C VAL A 459 -8.39 28.83 -0.27
N LEU A 460 -7.09 28.51 -0.16
CA LEU A 460 -6.58 27.41 0.64
C LEU A 460 -5.64 27.92 1.72
N ASP A 461 -5.81 27.46 2.95
CA ASP A 461 -4.82 27.62 4.02
C ASP A 461 -3.88 26.42 3.98
N VAL A 462 -2.65 26.64 3.51
CA VAL A 462 -1.63 25.64 3.24
C VAL A 462 -0.56 25.72 4.27
N THR A 463 -0.29 24.63 4.99
CA THR A 463 0.75 24.52 6.02
C THR A 463 1.90 23.67 5.50
N ASN A 464 3.12 24.18 5.61
CA ASN A 464 4.34 23.43 5.36
C ASN A 464 4.66 22.57 6.59
N LEU A 465 4.55 21.25 6.47
CA LEU A 465 4.81 20.30 7.57
C LEU A 465 6.28 19.86 7.66
N THR A 466 7.13 20.33 6.75
CA THR A 466 8.56 20.02 6.74
C THR A 466 9.35 21.01 7.61
N SER A 467 10.61 20.72 7.83
CA SER A 467 11.55 21.65 8.52
C SER A 467 12.29 22.58 7.56
N GLU A 468 12.13 22.42 6.25
CA GLU A 468 12.79 23.20 5.21
C GLU A 468 11.85 24.27 4.65
N GLU A 469 12.40 25.32 4.07
CA GLU A 469 11.63 26.28 3.28
C GLU A 469 11.06 25.61 2.03
N MET A 470 9.81 25.89 1.73
CA MET A 470 9.08 25.31 0.61
C MET A 470 8.61 26.38 -0.36
N GLU A 471 8.96 26.25 -1.63
CA GLU A 471 8.33 26.99 -2.70
C GLU A 471 7.02 26.28 -3.07
N PHE A 472 5.88 26.93 -2.85
CA PHE A 472 4.56 26.40 -3.17
C PHE A 472 3.95 27.12 -4.38
N GLN A 473 3.76 26.39 -5.47
CA GLN A 473 3.13 26.88 -6.69
C GLN A 473 1.66 26.52 -6.71
N TYR A 474 0.79 27.52 -6.73
CA TYR A 474 -0.66 27.38 -6.68
C TYR A 474 -1.40 27.79 -7.97
N ALA A 475 -0.67 28.38 -8.92
CA ALA A 475 -1.15 28.67 -10.27
C ALA A 475 0.06 28.86 -11.23
N THR A 476 -0.22 28.90 -12.52
CA THR A 476 0.82 29.17 -13.52
C THR A 476 1.48 30.52 -13.25
N GLY A 477 2.80 30.48 -12.92
CA GLY A 477 3.60 31.67 -12.64
C GLY A 477 3.32 32.31 -11.26
N ARG A 478 2.48 31.73 -10.41
CA ARG A 478 2.22 32.22 -9.05
C ARG A 478 2.78 31.24 -8.03
N ARG A 479 3.72 31.74 -7.24
CA ARG A 479 4.45 30.98 -6.23
C ARG A 479 4.52 31.77 -4.93
N VAL A 480 4.63 31.06 -3.83
CA VAL A 480 4.88 31.61 -2.50
C VAL A 480 5.91 30.74 -1.80
N VAL A 481 6.80 31.35 -1.02
CA VAL A 481 7.71 30.61 -0.16
C VAL A 481 7.10 30.54 1.24
N VAL A 482 7.05 29.34 1.80
CA VAL A 482 6.47 29.06 3.12
C VAL A 482 7.55 28.44 3.98
N GLU A 483 7.87 29.06 5.11
CA GLU A 483 8.85 28.53 6.05
C GLU A 483 8.36 27.22 6.70
N GLY A 484 9.31 26.45 7.25
CA GLY A 484 8.99 25.19 7.93
C GLY A 484 8.05 25.38 9.10
N GLY A 485 6.92 24.70 9.11
CA GLY A 485 5.88 24.79 10.13
C GLY A 485 4.93 25.98 10.00
N GLU A 486 5.10 26.85 9.00
CA GLU A 486 4.22 27.99 8.77
C GLU A 486 3.02 27.66 7.89
N CYS A 487 1.97 28.48 8.03
CA CYS A 487 0.74 28.41 7.25
C CYS A 487 0.60 29.66 6.38
N CYS A 488 0.22 29.46 5.13
CA CYS A 488 0.03 30.53 4.14
C CYS A 488 -1.35 30.39 3.47
N ARG A 489 -2.02 31.50 3.24
CA ARG A 489 -3.29 31.54 2.51
C ARG A 489 -3.08 31.86 1.04
N VAL A 490 -3.48 30.94 0.14
CA VAL A 490 -3.27 31.06 -1.30
C VAL A 490 -4.59 31.05 -2.09
N PRO A 491 -4.82 32.02 -3.00
CA PRO A 491 -6.00 32.05 -3.87
C PRO A 491 -5.68 31.34 -5.19
N VAL A 492 -6.22 30.13 -5.38
CA VAL A 492 -6.05 29.32 -6.59
C VAL A 492 -7.13 29.72 -7.60
N PRO A 493 -6.80 30.31 -8.75
CA PRO A 493 -7.76 30.67 -9.78
C PRO A 493 -8.22 29.41 -10.54
N LEU A 494 -9.52 29.16 -10.59
CA LEU A 494 -10.11 28.01 -11.26
C LEU A 494 -11.24 28.46 -12.21
N PRO A 495 -11.49 27.71 -13.31
CA PRO A 495 -12.68 27.91 -14.11
C PRO A 495 -13.91 27.44 -13.33
N ARG A 496 -15.03 28.14 -13.47
CA ARG A 496 -16.30 27.66 -12.94
C ARG A 496 -16.76 26.41 -13.69
N ALA A 497 -17.44 25.53 -13.00
CA ALA A 497 -18.04 24.35 -13.61
C ALA A 497 -19.09 24.75 -14.64
N PRO A 498 -19.07 24.24 -15.85
CA PRO A 498 -20.08 24.52 -16.86
C PRO A 498 -21.43 24.06 -16.32
N TYR A 499 -22.47 24.76 -16.77
CA TYR A 499 -23.84 24.40 -16.42
C TYR A 499 -24.23 23.13 -17.19
N ALA A 500 -23.90 21.98 -16.65
CA ALA A 500 -24.32 20.68 -17.16
C ALA A 500 -25.51 20.17 -16.36
N ALA A 501 -26.47 19.52 -17.02
CA ALA A 501 -27.45 18.70 -16.33
C ALA A 501 -26.70 17.59 -15.56
N PRO A 502 -27.11 17.24 -14.34
CA PRO A 502 -26.55 16.09 -13.66
C PRO A 502 -26.67 14.88 -14.57
N PRO A 503 -25.64 14.04 -14.71
CA PRO A 503 -25.75 12.81 -15.47
C PRO A 503 -26.91 12.00 -14.91
N ALA A 504 -27.75 11.46 -15.81
CA ALA A 504 -28.78 10.52 -15.40
C ALA A 504 -28.10 9.43 -14.55
N PRO A 505 -28.64 9.03 -13.41
CA PRO A 505 -28.03 8.01 -12.58
C PRO A 505 -27.80 6.78 -13.46
N ALA A 506 -26.53 6.52 -13.78
CA ALA A 506 -26.13 5.29 -14.42
C ALA A 506 -26.73 4.16 -13.57
N ALA A 507 -27.44 3.24 -14.20
CA ALA A 507 -28.09 2.12 -13.56
C ALA A 507 -27.05 1.36 -12.72
N LEU A 508 -26.87 1.81 -11.48
CA LEU A 508 -26.18 1.08 -10.46
C LEU A 508 -27.14 -0.01 -9.99
N ASP A 509 -26.69 -1.22 -10.13
CA ASP A 509 -27.31 -2.48 -9.82
C ASP A 509 -28.37 -2.41 -8.73
N GLN A 510 -29.50 -2.94 -9.09
CA GLN A 510 -30.61 -3.25 -8.22
C GLN A 510 -30.16 -4.19 -7.09
N LEU A 511 -29.81 -3.65 -5.95
CA LEU A 511 -29.98 -4.34 -4.66
C LEU A 511 -29.88 -3.33 -3.52
N GLU A 512 -31.00 -3.26 -2.78
CA GLU A 512 -31.22 -2.45 -1.58
C GLU A 512 -31.78 -1.03 -1.77
N THR A 513 -33.03 -1.02 -2.23
CA THR A 513 -33.90 0.14 -2.11
C THR A 513 -34.81 -0.01 -0.89
N ARG A 514 -34.68 0.92 0.07
CA ARG A 514 -35.86 1.50 0.70
C ARG A 514 -35.46 2.75 1.50
N SER A 515 -36.13 3.86 1.12
CA SER A 515 -36.21 5.14 1.82
C SER A 515 -34.92 5.98 1.90
N ILE A 516 -34.78 6.97 1.00
CA ILE A 516 -34.38 8.38 1.28
C ILE A 516 -34.36 9.10 -0.08
N SER A 517 -35.45 9.79 -0.43
CA SER A 517 -35.63 10.41 -1.78
C SER A 517 -35.50 11.93 -1.85
N THR A 518 -34.94 12.62 -0.86
CA THR A 518 -34.75 14.07 -0.91
C THR A 518 -33.35 14.58 -0.63
N THR A 519 -32.45 13.74 -0.10
CA THR A 519 -31.04 14.12 0.15
C THR A 519 -30.07 13.73 -1.00
N THR A 520 -30.53 12.94 -1.96
CA THR A 520 -29.67 12.41 -3.04
C THR A 520 -29.31 13.42 -4.13
N SER A 521 -30.16 14.42 -4.43
CA SER A 521 -29.87 15.37 -5.51
C SER A 521 -28.84 16.45 -5.12
N THR A 522 -28.87 16.91 -3.88
CA THR A 522 -27.90 17.89 -3.36
C THR A 522 -26.50 17.27 -3.23
N ASN A 523 -26.41 16.05 -2.76
CA ASN A 523 -25.15 15.33 -2.65
C ASN A 523 -24.50 15.07 -4.03
N THR A 524 -25.30 14.84 -5.07
CA THR A 524 -24.79 14.62 -6.43
C THR A 524 -24.16 15.89 -7.02
N LEU A 525 -24.77 17.06 -6.80
CA LEU A 525 -24.25 18.35 -7.28
C LEU A 525 -22.98 18.75 -6.53
N GLU A 526 -22.94 18.56 -5.22
CA GLU A 526 -21.74 18.79 -4.42
C GLU A 526 -20.58 17.92 -4.90
N LEU A 527 -20.84 16.63 -5.14
CA LEU A 527 -19.84 15.69 -5.64
C LEU A 527 -19.29 16.13 -7.01
N MET A 528 -20.15 16.50 -7.96
CA MET A 528 -19.73 17.00 -9.27
C MET A 528 -18.87 18.27 -9.16
N CYS A 529 -19.23 19.19 -8.29
CA CYS A 529 -18.47 20.42 -8.05
C CYS A 529 -17.11 20.11 -7.39
N SER A 530 -17.09 19.20 -6.44
CA SER A 530 -15.87 18.71 -5.78
C SER A 530 -14.93 18.03 -6.77
N GLU A 531 -15.45 17.18 -7.64
CA GLU A 531 -14.67 16.54 -8.73
C GLU A 531 -14.16 17.59 -9.73
N HIS A 532 -14.99 18.57 -10.11
CA HIS A 532 -14.55 19.65 -10.99
C HIS A 532 -13.39 20.44 -10.40
N ILE A 533 -13.46 20.80 -9.13
CA ILE A 533 -12.37 21.47 -8.42
C ILE A 533 -11.13 20.56 -8.41
N THR A 534 -11.27 19.30 -8.01
CA THR A 534 -10.15 18.35 -7.90
C THR A 534 -9.44 18.17 -9.24
N ASN A 535 -10.17 18.12 -10.34
CA ASN A 535 -9.59 17.91 -11.68
C ASN A 535 -8.91 19.15 -12.25
N ASN A 536 -9.25 20.37 -11.77
CA ASN A 536 -8.71 21.63 -12.27
C ASN A 536 -7.63 22.23 -11.36
N VAL A 537 -7.41 21.68 -10.16
CA VAL A 537 -6.38 22.13 -9.22
C VAL A 537 -5.05 21.47 -9.56
N ASP A 538 -4.00 22.28 -9.76
CA ASP A 538 -2.62 21.81 -9.92
C ASP A 538 -1.74 22.55 -8.90
N LEU A 539 -1.54 21.92 -7.75
CA LEU A 539 -0.70 22.43 -6.68
C LEU A 539 0.63 21.69 -6.71
N ARG A 540 1.72 22.43 -6.71
CA ARG A 540 3.07 21.87 -6.73
C ARG A 540 3.89 22.47 -5.61
N TRP A 541 4.75 21.68 -5.02
CA TRP A 541 5.66 22.12 -4.00
C TRP A 541 7.09 21.67 -4.30
N MET A 542 8.06 22.43 -3.81
CA MET A 542 9.47 22.12 -3.93
C MET A 542 10.18 22.59 -2.65
N LEU A 543 10.93 21.69 -2.01
CA LEU A 543 11.79 22.01 -0.89
C LEU A 543 13.07 22.69 -1.41
N LEU A 544 13.43 23.84 -0.87
CA LEU A 544 14.54 24.64 -1.37
C LEU A 544 15.91 24.08 -0.95
N GLY A 545 15.98 23.34 0.16
CA GLY A 545 17.22 22.74 0.66
C GLY A 545 17.60 21.45 -0.06
N SER A 546 16.63 20.56 -0.26
CA SER A 546 16.84 19.22 -0.87
C SER A 546 16.46 19.14 -2.34
N GLU A 547 15.88 20.21 -2.91
CA GLU A 547 15.32 20.25 -4.28
C GLU A 547 14.23 19.18 -4.55
N THR A 548 13.74 18.55 -3.50
CA THR A 548 12.67 17.56 -3.57
C THR A 548 11.37 18.21 -4.02
N ARG A 549 10.65 17.58 -4.94
CA ARG A 549 9.46 18.13 -5.60
C ARG A 549 8.28 17.18 -5.48
N GLY A 550 7.09 17.76 -5.35
CA GLY A 550 5.88 16.95 -5.33
C GLY A 550 4.64 17.74 -5.74
N ARG A 551 3.51 17.04 -5.69
CA ARG A 551 2.19 17.59 -5.97
C ARG A 551 1.29 17.41 -4.76
N ALA A 552 0.42 18.40 -4.54
CA ALA A 552 -0.64 18.30 -3.56
C ALA A 552 -1.99 18.30 -4.28
N GLY A 553 -3.01 17.72 -3.66
CA GLY A 553 -4.35 17.64 -4.22
C GLY A 553 -5.42 17.99 -3.19
N VAL A 554 -6.61 18.26 -3.68
CA VAL A 554 -7.78 18.60 -2.85
C VAL A 554 -8.87 17.53 -2.96
N ARG A 555 -8.47 16.27 -3.13
CA ARG A 555 -9.41 15.13 -3.20
C ARG A 555 -10.24 15.04 -1.92
N GLY A 556 -11.55 14.88 -2.07
CA GLY A 556 -12.47 14.79 -0.93
C GLY A 556 -12.84 16.16 -0.33
N ILE A 557 -12.57 17.26 -1.04
CA ILE A 557 -13.00 18.59 -0.62
C ILE A 557 -14.52 18.65 -0.46
N THR A 558 -14.98 19.10 0.69
CA THR A 558 -16.40 19.27 0.98
C THR A 558 -16.82 20.72 0.72
N LEU A 559 -17.98 20.92 0.11
CA LEU A 559 -18.45 22.22 -0.30
C LEU A 559 -19.78 22.55 0.41
N SER A 560 -19.87 23.74 0.99
CA SER A 560 -21.16 24.26 1.44
C SER A 560 -22.05 24.61 0.24
N GLN A 561 -23.35 24.72 0.44
CA GLN A 561 -24.31 25.12 -0.63
C GLN A 561 -23.91 26.46 -1.26
N ALA A 562 -23.43 27.41 -0.47
CA ALA A 562 -22.97 28.71 -0.96
C ALA A 562 -21.73 28.58 -1.87
N MET A 563 -20.80 27.65 -1.52
CA MET A 563 -19.63 27.36 -2.36
C MET A 563 -20.06 26.69 -3.67
N VAL A 564 -20.99 25.73 -3.63
CA VAL A 564 -21.54 25.06 -4.83
C VAL A 564 -22.14 26.07 -5.79
N ASP A 565 -22.88 27.05 -5.28
CA ASP A 565 -23.48 28.12 -6.09
C ASP A 565 -22.41 29.00 -6.78
N ILE A 566 -21.26 29.19 -6.16
CA ILE A 566 -20.12 29.91 -6.75
C ILE A 566 -19.35 29.04 -7.75
N VAL A 567 -19.16 27.77 -7.47
CA VAL A 567 -18.42 26.84 -8.36
C VAL A 567 -19.13 26.69 -9.70
N ARG A 568 -20.44 26.66 -9.73
CA ARG A 568 -21.23 26.50 -10.95
C ARG A 568 -21.39 27.81 -11.71
N MET A 569 -21.30 27.73 -13.03
CA MET A 569 -21.74 28.85 -13.88
C MET A 569 -23.27 29.04 -13.73
N SER A 570 -23.69 30.26 -13.55
CA SER A 570 -25.11 30.58 -13.58
C SER A 570 -25.65 30.43 -15.01
N PRO A 571 -26.82 29.81 -15.22
CA PRO A 571 -27.48 29.83 -16.52
C PRO A 571 -27.97 31.21 -16.92
N LEU A 572 -28.01 32.15 -15.96
CA LEU A 572 -28.41 33.52 -16.17
C LEU A 572 -27.19 34.44 -16.22
N GLN A 573 -27.08 35.20 -17.31
CA GLN A 573 -26.11 36.30 -17.40
C GLN A 573 -26.73 37.56 -16.82
N TRP A 574 -25.98 38.23 -15.98
CA TRP A 574 -26.39 39.42 -15.27
C TRP A 574 -25.70 40.65 -15.80
N GLU A 575 -26.45 41.71 -16.01
CA GLU A 575 -25.94 43.03 -16.27
C GLU A 575 -26.66 44.01 -15.31
N VAL A 576 -25.88 44.62 -14.42
CA VAL A 576 -26.44 45.51 -13.39
C VAL A 576 -25.81 46.88 -13.54
N THR A 577 -26.67 47.92 -13.53
CA THR A 577 -26.21 49.29 -13.59
C THR A 577 -26.82 50.10 -12.46
N VAL A 578 -26.05 51.02 -11.93
CA VAL A 578 -26.48 52.04 -10.95
C VAL A 578 -26.32 53.41 -11.60
N ASN A 579 -27.39 54.20 -11.65
CA ASN A 579 -27.43 55.50 -12.33
C ASN A 579 -26.88 55.45 -13.78
N SER A 580 -27.15 54.35 -14.49
CA SER A 580 -26.69 54.05 -15.86
C SER A 580 -25.19 53.71 -15.99
N GLU A 581 -24.44 53.61 -14.91
CA GLU A 581 -23.08 53.10 -14.90
C GLU A 581 -23.06 51.59 -14.63
N SER A 582 -22.38 50.84 -15.47
CA SER A 582 -22.24 49.39 -15.30
C SER A 582 -21.36 49.08 -14.09
N ILE A 583 -21.88 48.26 -13.17
CA ILE A 583 -21.18 47.86 -11.96
C ILE A 583 -20.25 46.70 -12.29
N LYS A 584 -18.97 46.88 -12.01
CA LYS A 584 -17.99 45.80 -12.02
C LYS A 584 -18.10 44.93 -10.77
N PRO A 585 -17.89 43.63 -10.84
CA PRO A 585 -17.79 42.79 -9.65
C PRO A 585 -16.82 43.37 -8.63
N GLN A 586 -17.19 43.38 -7.35
CA GLN A 586 -16.42 43.92 -6.22
C GLN A 586 -16.23 45.46 -6.19
N ALA A 587 -16.89 46.21 -7.08
CA ALA A 587 -16.86 47.66 -6.99
C ALA A 587 -17.72 48.12 -5.81
N GLU A 588 -17.20 49.07 -5.01
CA GLU A 588 -17.98 49.83 -4.03
C GLU A 588 -18.56 51.05 -4.71
N TYR A 589 -19.85 51.24 -4.49
CA TYR A 589 -20.56 52.44 -4.94
C TYR A 589 -20.77 53.37 -3.77
N SER A 590 -20.44 54.64 -3.91
CA SER A 590 -20.59 55.63 -2.84
C SER A 590 -21.68 56.65 -3.22
N CYS A 591 -22.55 56.97 -2.25
CA CYS A 591 -23.61 57.97 -2.43
C CYS A 591 -23.85 58.74 -1.12
N GLY A 592 -24.57 59.86 -1.24
CA GLY A 592 -25.06 60.65 -0.09
C GLY A 592 -26.36 60.11 0.48
N ALA A 593 -26.58 60.29 1.79
CA ALA A 593 -27.88 60.01 2.40
C ALA A 593 -28.95 60.92 1.81
N GLY A 594 -30.11 60.38 1.41
CA GLY A 594 -31.19 61.08 0.72
C GLY A 594 -31.05 61.12 -0.81
N GLU A 595 -29.94 60.66 -1.37
CA GLU A 595 -29.75 60.57 -2.82
C GLU A 595 -30.52 59.39 -3.42
N ALA A 596 -31.17 59.63 -4.56
CA ALA A 596 -31.92 58.59 -5.26
C ALA A 596 -30.99 57.81 -6.22
N LEU A 597 -30.83 56.51 -5.98
CA LEU A 597 -30.06 55.61 -6.82
C LEU A 597 -31.01 54.79 -7.70
N ASN A 598 -30.85 54.90 -9.02
CA ASN A 598 -31.57 54.08 -9.98
C ASN A 598 -30.79 52.76 -10.26
N LEU A 599 -31.29 51.66 -9.74
CA LEU A 599 -30.75 50.32 -9.98
C LEU A 599 -31.50 49.67 -11.14
N SER A 600 -30.78 49.31 -12.20
CA SER A 600 -31.30 48.55 -13.32
C SER A 600 -30.64 47.19 -13.40
N VAL A 601 -31.45 46.15 -13.50
CA VAL A 601 -31.02 44.76 -13.55
C VAL A 601 -31.51 44.15 -14.85
N SER A 602 -30.59 43.68 -15.69
CA SER A 602 -30.88 42.90 -16.87
C SER A 602 -30.46 41.45 -16.64
N VAL A 603 -31.33 40.52 -17.00
CA VAL A 603 -31.06 39.08 -16.89
C VAL A 603 -31.27 38.44 -18.25
N ALA A 604 -30.27 37.74 -18.77
CA ALA A 604 -30.32 36.96 -20.01
C ALA A 604 -30.22 35.45 -19.73
N ASN A 605 -31.02 34.66 -20.44
CA ASN A 605 -30.99 33.21 -20.36
C ASN A 605 -29.96 32.64 -21.35
N HIS A 606 -28.96 31.92 -20.87
CA HIS A 606 -27.94 31.26 -21.70
C HIS A 606 -28.20 29.76 -21.92
N LEU A 607 -29.32 29.23 -21.42
CA LEU A 607 -29.70 27.85 -21.71
C LEU A 607 -30.34 27.72 -23.09
N PRO A 608 -30.18 26.58 -23.79
CA PRO A 608 -30.83 26.32 -25.08
C PRO A 608 -32.33 26.04 -24.95
N ARG A 609 -32.95 26.41 -23.82
CA ARG A 609 -34.37 26.21 -23.51
C ARG A 609 -34.93 27.40 -22.69
N PRO A 610 -36.19 27.64 -22.79
CA PRO A 610 -36.80 28.71 -22.01
C PRO A 610 -36.88 28.36 -20.53
N LEU A 611 -36.55 29.32 -19.68
CA LEU A 611 -36.81 29.27 -18.25
C LEU A 611 -38.21 29.87 -17.99
N ARG A 612 -39.02 29.23 -17.15
CA ARG A 612 -40.39 29.61 -16.87
C ARG A 612 -40.59 29.98 -15.40
N ARG A 613 -41.60 30.79 -15.12
CA ARG A 613 -42.01 31.22 -13.78
C ARG A 613 -40.83 31.73 -12.93
N LEU A 614 -40.04 32.58 -13.53
CA LEU A 614 -38.91 33.19 -12.85
C LEU A 614 -39.39 34.33 -11.94
N ARG A 615 -38.87 34.38 -10.73
CA ARG A 615 -39.06 35.48 -9.80
C ARG A 615 -37.73 36.19 -9.59
N LEU A 616 -37.58 37.36 -10.16
CA LEU A 616 -36.48 38.29 -9.94
C LEU A 616 -36.77 39.12 -8.70
N SER A 617 -35.86 39.19 -7.75
CA SER A 617 -35.96 39.97 -6.53
C SER A 617 -34.68 40.73 -6.24
N VAL A 618 -34.83 41.97 -5.83
CA VAL A 618 -33.76 42.86 -5.37
C VAL A 618 -34.00 43.13 -3.90
N ARG A 619 -33.05 42.80 -3.06
CA ARG A 619 -33.16 43.02 -1.62
C ARG A 619 -31.93 43.75 -1.12
N PHE A 620 -32.14 44.64 -0.16
CA PHE A 620 -31.08 45.41 0.49
C PHE A 620 -30.88 44.88 1.90
N TYR A 621 -29.61 44.83 2.35
CA TYR A 621 -29.30 44.38 3.68
C TYR A 621 -28.02 45.03 4.21
N GLN A 622 -27.80 44.90 5.51
CA GLN A 622 -26.57 45.28 6.19
C GLN A 622 -25.92 44.03 6.83
N ASP A 623 -24.61 43.94 6.79
CA ASP A 623 -23.90 42.94 7.53
C ASP A 623 -23.63 43.40 8.96
N TYR A 624 -23.89 42.50 9.91
CA TYR A 624 -23.41 42.67 11.27
C TYR A 624 -21.97 42.15 11.43
N ASN A 625 -21.24 42.73 12.39
CA ASN A 625 -19.85 42.33 12.69
C ASN A 625 -19.68 40.85 13.10
N ASN A 626 -20.80 40.15 13.33
CA ASN A 626 -20.83 38.73 13.69
C ASN A 626 -21.13 37.79 12.50
N GLY A 627 -21.13 38.30 11.27
CA GLY A 627 -21.48 37.54 10.06
C GLY A 627 -22.97 37.31 9.84
N SER A 628 -23.86 37.87 10.70
CA SER A 628 -25.31 37.84 10.48
C SER A 628 -25.75 38.88 9.47
N VAL A 629 -26.77 38.58 8.66
CA VAL A 629 -27.32 39.44 7.65
C VAL A 629 -28.62 40.04 8.14
N ASN A 630 -28.73 41.40 8.13
CA ASN A 630 -29.92 42.12 8.50
C ASN A 630 -30.70 42.63 7.28
N TYR A 631 -31.79 41.99 6.95
CA TYR A 631 -32.71 42.42 5.91
C TYR A 631 -33.80 43.42 6.40
N LYS A 632 -33.85 43.73 7.69
CA LYS A 632 -34.80 44.65 8.26
C LYS A 632 -34.26 46.08 8.20
N CYS A 633 -34.25 46.65 7.00
CA CYS A 633 -33.72 47.98 6.74
C CYS A 633 -34.83 49.01 6.49
N ASP A 634 -36.07 48.76 6.91
CA ASP A 634 -37.26 49.59 6.61
C ASP A 634 -37.16 51.05 7.11
N HIS A 635 -36.32 51.29 8.14
CA HIS A 635 -36.07 52.63 8.68
C HIS A 635 -34.83 53.30 8.08
N SER A 636 -34.01 52.56 7.35
CA SER A 636 -32.73 53.04 6.84
C SER A 636 -32.77 53.30 5.34
N LEU A 637 -33.76 52.81 4.62
CA LEU A 637 -33.90 53.00 3.19
C LEU A 637 -35.38 52.95 2.74
N ALA A 638 -35.64 53.60 1.61
CA ALA A 638 -36.94 53.56 0.91
C ALA A 638 -36.74 53.07 -0.52
N VAL A 639 -37.58 52.15 -0.99
CA VAL A 639 -37.53 51.63 -2.36
C VAL A 639 -38.77 52.14 -3.12
N ALA A 640 -38.51 52.81 -4.23
CA ALA A 640 -39.58 53.23 -5.19
C ALA A 640 -39.57 52.27 -6.38
N GLY A 641 -40.69 51.69 -6.68
CA GLY A 641 -40.87 50.63 -7.68
C GLY A 641 -41.00 49.24 -7.04
N ASN A 642 -41.11 48.25 -7.90
CA ASN A 642 -41.22 46.86 -7.43
C ASN A 642 -39.84 46.29 -7.13
N ASN A 643 -39.66 45.75 -5.95
CA ASN A 643 -38.45 45.00 -5.58
C ASN A 643 -38.56 43.52 -5.92
N LYS A 644 -39.66 43.06 -6.48
CA LYS A 644 -39.92 41.68 -6.94
C LYS A 644 -40.74 41.70 -8.21
N VAL A 645 -40.30 40.98 -9.22
CA VAL A 645 -40.96 40.84 -10.52
C VAL A 645 -41.09 39.38 -10.89
N MET A 646 -42.26 39.00 -11.40
CA MET A 646 -42.49 37.67 -11.95
C MET A 646 -42.36 37.75 -13.47
N LEU A 647 -41.51 36.89 -14.03
CA LEU A 647 -41.32 36.68 -15.45
C LEU A 647 -41.95 35.34 -15.81
N GLU A 648 -42.94 35.36 -16.72
CA GLU A 648 -43.65 34.13 -17.10
C GLU A 648 -42.72 33.15 -17.84
N SER A 649 -41.90 33.69 -18.74
CA SER A 649 -40.96 32.92 -19.52
C SER A 649 -39.78 33.81 -19.94
N LEU A 650 -38.58 33.22 -20.02
CA LEU A 650 -37.40 33.85 -20.57
C LEU A 650 -36.80 32.87 -21.60
N ALA A 651 -36.98 33.16 -22.89
CA ALA A 651 -36.51 32.31 -23.97
C ALA A 651 -34.94 32.27 -24.05
N GLU A 652 -34.37 31.38 -24.89
CA GLU A 652 -32.95 31.34 -25.15
C GLU A 652 -32.44 32.72 -25.64
N SER A 653 -31.39 33.21 -25.02
CA SER A 653 -30.76 34.52 -25.32
C SER A 653 -31.68 35.75 -25.12
N GLU A 654 -32.89 35.55 -24.62
CA GLU A 654 -33.81 36.66 -24.28
C GLU A 654 -33.32 37.40 -23.05
N LYS A 655 -33.47 38.71 -23.03
CA LYS A 655 -33.14 39.59 -21.91
C LYS A 655 -34.42 40.15 -21.28
N ALA A 656 -34.54 40.04 -19.98
CA ALA A 656 -35.55 40.71 -19.18
C ALA A 656 -34.90 41.86 -18.42
N HIS A 657 -35.58 43.00 -18.41
CA HIS A 657 -35.15 44.21 -17.71
C HIS A 657 -36.04 44.51 -16.51
N HIS A 658 -35.38 44.87 -15.41
CA HIS A 658 -36.09 45.37 -14.22
C HIS A 658 -35.38 46.59 -13.65
N GLN A 659 -36.12 47.57 -13.22
CA GLN A 659 -35.63 48.83 -12.66
C GLN A 659 -36.34 49.15 -11.35
N CYS A 660 -35.59 49.58 -10.34
CA CYS A 660 -36.09 50.13 -9.10
C CYS A 660 -35.17 51.27 -8.63
N THR A 661 -35.74 52.19 -7.86
CA THR A 661 -35.02 53.32 -7.27
C THR A 661 -34.94 53.11 -5.77
N VAL A 662 -33.74 53.24 -5.18
CA VAL A 662 -33.53 53.17 -3.74
C VAL A 662 -33.01 54.52 -3.23
N ILE A 663 -33.50 54.94 -2.07
CA ILE A 663 -33.04 56.13 -1.33
C ILE A 663 -32.62 55.66 0.05
N PHE A 664 -31.33 55.80 0.38
CA PHE A 664 -30.82 55.53 1.70
C PHE A 664 -31.05 56.73 2.63
N LEU A 665 -31.70 56.49 3.74
CA LEU A 665 -32.11 57.55 4.69
C LEU A 665 -31.06 57.76 5.81
N THR A 666 -30.20 56.78 6.04
CA THR A 666 -29.16 56.81 7.07
C THR A 666 -27.80 56.44 6.47
N PRO A 667 -26.74 57.13 6.92
CA PRO A 667 -25.38 56.75 6.50
C PRO A 667 -25.02 55.34 7.01
N GLY A 668 -24.14 54.64 6.28
CA GLY A 668 -23.65 53.30 6.64
C GLY A 668 -23.39 52.42 5.43
N GLU A 669 -22.93 51.22 5.70
CA GLU A 669 -22.60 50.21 4.69
C GLU A 669 -23.82 49.33 4.40
N PHE A 670 -24.22 49.29 3.13
CA PHE A 670 -25.32 48.45 2.66
C PHE A 670 -24.86 47.50 1.56
N LYS A 671 -25.57 46.40 1.40
CA LYS A 671 -25.37 45.47 0.30
C LYS A 671 -26.65 45.17 -0.43
N VAL A 672 -26.52 44.93 -1.74
CA VAL A 672 -27.66 44.58 -2.61
C VAL A 672 -27.54 43.10 -3.00
N ASP A 673 -28.53 42.32 -2.58
CA ASP A 673 -28.73 40.93 -2.97
C ASP A 673 -29.72 40.83 -4.11
N ILE A 674 -29.25 40.49 -5.30
CA ILE A 674 -30.08 40.32 -6.50
C ILE A 674 -30.17 38.83 -6.78
N GLN A 675 -31.39 38.29 -6.77
CA GLN A 675 -31.62 36.88 -7.01
C GLN A 675 -32.77 36.62 -7.98
N CYS A 676 -32.62 35.60 -8.80
CA CYS A 676 -33.68 35.05 -9.63
C CYS A 676 -33.98 33.62 -9.21
N SER A 677 -35.23 33.26 -8.98
CA SER A 677 -35.63 31.92 -8.54
C SER A 677 -36.74 31.35 -9.40
N THR A 678 -36.81 30.05 -9.55
CA THR A 678 -37.90 29.31 -10.16
C THR A 678 -38.29 28.09 -9.35
N THR A 679 -39.55 27.73 -9.37
CA THR A 679 -40.06 26.48 -8.78
C THR A 679 -40.27 25.39 -9.83
N GLU A 680 -40.05 25.70 -11.11
CA GLU A 680 -40.16 24.71 -12.17
C GLU A 680 -38.84 23.90 -12.30
N PRO A 681 -38.94 22.63 -12.68
CA PRO A 681 -37.73 21.81 -12.92
C PRO A 681 -36.94 22.42 -14.07
N VAL A 682 -35.69 22.72 -13.81
CA VAL A 682 -34.71 23.24 -14.80
C VAL A 682 -34.10 22.11 -15.62
N TYR A 683 -34.31 20.87 -15.23
CA TYR A 683 -33.81 19.66 -15.89
C TYR A 683 -34.98 18.81 -16.38
N ASP A 684 -34.84 18.17 -17.55
CA ASP A 684 -35.74 17.11 -17.97
C ASP A 684 -35.47 15.90 -17.07
N GLU A 685 -36.37 15.60 -16.15
CA GLU A 685 -36.41 14.27 -15.56
C GLU A 685 -36.60 13.26 -16.71
N PRO A 686 -35.83 12.17 -16.78
CA PRO A 686 -36.13 11.13 -17.74
C PRO A 686 -37.54 10.65 -17.47
N THR A 687 -38.44 10.89 -18.41
CA THR A 687 -39.83 10.44 -18.38
C THR A 687 -39.84 8.93 -18.13
N SER A 688 -40.07 8.55 -16.90
CA SER A 688 -40.47 7.19 -16.57
C SER A 688 -41.78 6.95 -17.31
N LEU A 689 -41.73 6.06 -18.31
CA LEU A 689 -42.92 5.56 -18.99
C LEU A 689 -43.88 5.03 -17.94
N SER A 690 -44.86 5.83 -17.60
CA SER A 690 -45.97 5.43 -16.74
C SER A 690 -46.86 4.49 -17.52
N LEU A 691 -46.76 3.19 -17.23
CA LEU A 691 -47.83 2.24 -17.49
C LEU A 691 -48.88 2.38 -16.36
N GLY A 692 -50.08 2.81 -16.70
CA GLY A 692 -51.29 2.51 -15.96
C GLY A 692 -51.85 3.64 -15.10
N ASP A 693 -52.92 4.23 -15.60
CA ASP A 693 -53.88 5.05 -14.87
C ASP A 693 -54.32 4.44 -13.53
N GLN A 694 -54.16 5.23 -12.47
CA GLN A 694 -55.13 5.32 -11.40
C GLN A 694 -55.07 6.71 -10.72
N PRO A 695 -56.21 7.40 -10.54
CA PRO A 695 -56.24 8.69 -9.85
C PRO A 695 -56.27 8.45 -8.34
N SER A 696 -55.17 8.68 -7.64
CA SER A 696 -55.21 8.81 -6.18
C SER A 696 -55.13 10.26 -5.76
N LEU A 697 -56.27 10.71 -5.26
CA LEU A 697 -56.44 11.90 -4.46
C LEU A 697 -55.60 11.80 -3.17
N MET A 698 -54.54 12.62 -3.06
CA MET A 698 -54.05 13.26 -1.85
C MET A 698 -52.92 14.25 -2.23
N PRO A 699 -52.97 15.51 -1.82
CA PRO A 699 -51.88 16.45 -2.01
C PRO A 699 -50.81 16.14 -0.96
N THR A 700 -49.80 15.41 -1.33
CA THR A 700 -48.53 15.33 -0.57
C THR A 700 -47.81 16.65 -0.75
N CYS A 701 -47.64 17.39 0.34
CA CYS A 701 -46.71 18.52 0.42
C CYS A 701 -45.29 18.06 0.17
N ALA A 702 -44.93 17.82 -1.09
CA ALA A 702 -43.57 17.72 -1.54
C ALA A 702 -42.99 19.13 -1.47
N GLY A 703 -41.97 19.34 -0.66
CA GLY A 703 -41.25 20.61 -0.59
C GLY A 703 -40.79 20.99 -2.00
N GLU A 704 -41.32 22.11 -2.53
CA GLU A 704 -40.96 22.63 -3.83
C GLU A 704 -39.44 22.90 -3.85
N VAL A 705 -38.69 22.17 -4.63
CA VAL A 705 -37.25 22.43 -4.88
C VAL A 705 -37.19 23.71 -5.72
N SER A 706 -36.88 24.85 -5.11
CA SER A 706 -36.69 26.10 -5.82
C SER A 706 -35.23 26.26 -6.24
N HIS A 707 -35.01 26.43 -7.54
CA HIS A 707 -33.71 26.84 -8.05
C HIS A 707 -33.51 28.34 -7.85
N VAL A 708 -32.43 28.76 -7.21
CA VAL A 708 -32.12 30.16 -6.92
C VAL A 708 -30.74 30.49 -7.50
N TRP A 709 -30.70 31.49 -8.36
CA TRP A 709 -29.46 32.06 -8.90
C TRP A 709 -29.29 33.46 -8.37
N ARG A 710 -28.05 33.84 -8.04
CA ARG A 710 -27.75 35.15 -7.45
C ARG A 710 -26.70 35.88 -8.28
N PHE A 711 -26.78 37.19 -8.28
CA PHE A 711 -25.68 38.05 -8.72
C PHE A 711 -24.59 38.04 -7.64
N ILE A 712 -23.43 37.60 -7.98
CA ILE A 712 -22.31 37.39 -7.03
C ILE A 712 -21.07 38.09 -7.61
N PRO A 713 -20.32 38.85 -6.79
CA PRO A 713 -20.58 39.22 -5.39
C PRO A 713 -21.74 40.22 -5.26
N PRO A 714 -22.37 40.33 -4.07
CA PRO A 714 -23.33 41.39 -3.80
C PRO A 714 -22.72 42.77 -3.98
N ILE A 715 -23.52 43.73 -4.45
CA ILE A 715 -23.06 45.11 -4.64
C ILE A 715 -22.93 45.79 -3.29
N ALA A 716 -21.72 46.31 -2.98
CA ALA A 716 -21.51 47.11 -1.79
C ALA A 716 -21.81 48.59 -2.06
N ILE A 717 -22.58 49.20 -1.19
CA ILE A 717 -22.95 50.62 -1.27
C ILE A 717 -22.56 51.32 0.06
N SER A 718 -21.66 52.25 -0.01
CA SER A 718 -21.26 53.11 1.10
C SER A 718 -22.04 54.40 1.06
N VAL A 719 -22.85 54.67 2.10
CA VAL A 719 -23.70 55.87 2.20
C VAL A 719 -23.05 56.83 3.18
N ASN A 720 -22.67 58.00 2.66
CA ASN A 720 -22.06 59.07 3.43
C ASN A 720 -23.15 59.99 4.01
N GLU A 721 -22.82 60.78 5.05
CA GLU A 721 -23.70 61.84 5.55
C GLU A 721 -23.98 62.85 4.41
N ALA A 722 -25.21 63.33 4.33
CA ALA A 722 -25.57 64.38 3.36
C ALA A 722 -24.81 65.67 3.75
N GLU A 723 -24.01 66.22 2.81
CA GLU A 723 -23.40 67.54 2.97
C GLU A 723 -24.40 68.67 3.19
#